data_be9a9d0188b3ed47a1e7920230f07e45
#
_entry.id   be9a9d0188b3ed47a1e7920230f07e45
#
_cell.length_a   1.000
_cell.length_b   1.000
_cell.length_c   1.000
_cell.angle_alpha   90.00
_cell.angle_beta   90.00
_cell.angle_gamma   90.00
#
_symmetry.space_group_name_H-M   'P 1'
#
loop_
_entity.id
_entity.type
_entity.pdbx_description
1 polymer ?
#
loop_
_entity_poly.entity_id
_entity_poly.type
_entity_poly.pdbx_seq_one_letter_code
_entity_poly.pdbx_strand_id
1 'polypeptide(L)'
;MSEAVNVAAIFGENVFNETVMKERLPRDIYIRLAETIENGSQLDPSIADAVAHAMKEWAVENGATHYTHWFQPLTGVTAEKHDSFIGSPDSMGTVRMNLSGKELIKGETDGSSFPSGGLRATFEARGYTAWDCTSPAFLKKDATGVTLCIPTAFCSYKGEALDKKTPLLRSMEAIDKQAVRIFHLFGNTAVKRVTPCVGPEQEYFLVDRDKYMQRKDLIYTGRTLFGAMPPKGQEMDDHYYGVIRERIGAYMKELNEELWKLGVPAKTQHNEVAPAQHELAPIYEKANLAVDNNQIVMETMKKVASRRGLACLLHEKPFQGVNGSGKHNNWSLASDTGINMLDPGITPHENIQFLLVLACIMKAVDVHADLLRQSAAVPGNDYRLGAQEAPPAIISIFVGEQIEDVIDQLCSTGSATHSKTGGKLMTGVTTLPDFDKDATDRNRTSPFAFTGNKFEFRMVGSSDSVAESNVVLNTIVAEAFKEAADELEAADDFDLAVHNLIKRLLVEHRRIIFNGNGYTDAWVEEAARRGLLNLKCMVDSIPSLVTEKAFKLFGDFGVYTKAELEARAEIEYEAYAKSVNIEAKTMIDMAGKQIIPAVIRYTIVLANSLSAVRAACPEADVSVQTELLLETSDLLSEMKAALSTLEEKIKTCAAREGMCERAHACYDEIVPAMAALRAPADRLEMLVDKGYWPFPSYGDLIFEV
;
A
#
# COMPACT_ATOMS: atom_id res chain seq x y z
N MET A 1 -20.62 -16.95 -26.38
CA MET A 1 -20.77 -17.17 -24.95
C MET A 1 -19.43 -17.67 -24.46
N SER A 2 -18.77 -16.96 -23.52
CA SER A 2 -17.52 -17.46 -22.91
C SER A 2 -17.86 -18.74 -22.13
N GLU A 3 -17.03 -19.77 -22.25
CA GLU A 3 -17.14 -20.96 -21.40
C GLU A 3 -17.21 -20.55 -19.92
N ALA A 4 -18.04 -21.23 -19.15
CA ALA A 4 -18.16 -21.00 -17.72
C ALA A 4 -16.83 -21.39 -17.05
N VAL A 5 -16.19 -20.43 -16.39
CA VAL A 5 -14.94 -20.65 -15.67
C VAL A 5 -15.20 -21.46 -14.41
N ASN A 6 -14.54 -22.61 -14.29
CA ASN A 6 -14.53 -23.37 -13.04
C ASN A 6 -13.37 -22.88 -12.17
N VAL A 7 -13.65 -21.98 -11.22
CA VAL A 7 -12.65 -21.36 -10.35
C VAL A 7 -11.83 -22.39 -9.58
N ALA A 8 -12.46 -23.43 -9.04
CA ALA A 8 -11.76 -24.47 -8.30
C ALA A 8 -10.77 -25.27 -9.17
N ALA A 9 -11.04 -25.38 -10.47
CA ALA A 9 -10.17 -26.10 -11.39
C ALA A 9 -8.95 -25.26 -11.84
N ILE A 10 -9.10 -23.93 -11.93
CA ILE A 10 -8.03 -23.05 -12.40
C ILE A 10 -7.21 -22.44 -11.27
N PHE A 11 -7.66 -22.49 -10.01
CA PHE A 11 -6.99 -21.85 -8.89
C PHE A 11 -5.60 -22.44 -8.67
N GLY A 12 -4.57 -21.58 -8.78
CA GLY A 12 -3.18 -21.98 -8.61
C GLY A 12 -2.59 -22.81 -9.74
N GLU A 13 -3.24 -22.89 -10.93
CA GLU A 13 -2.70 -23.65 -12.08
C GLU A 13 -1.31 -23.18 -12.52
N ASN A 14 -0.98 -21.92 -12.28
CA ASN A 14 0.31 -21.32 -12.59
C ASN A 14 1.23 -21.20 -11.38
N VAL A 15 1.01 -21.98 -10.33
CA VAL A 15 1.79 -21.95 -9.08
C VAL A 15 2.45 -23.30 -8.85
N PHE A 16 3.73 -23.29 -8.49
CA PHE A 16 4.46 -24.47 -8.03
C PHE A 16 4.01 -24.79 -6.59
N ASN A 17 2.76 -25.20 -6.47
CA ASN A 17 2.07 -25.43 -5.22
C ASN A 17 2.31 -26.87 -4.68
N GLU A 18 1.72 -27.19 -3.54
CA GLU A 18 1.87 -28.47 -2.89
C GLU A 18 1.44 -29.65 -3.78
N THR A 19 0.41 -29.50 -4.61
CA THR A 19 -0.04 -30.55 -5.54
C THR A 19 1.05 -30.82 -6.58
N VAL A 20 1.58 -29.76 -7.19
CA VAL A 20 2.68 -29.88 -8.18
C VAL A 20 3.94 -30.46 -7.53
N MET A 21 4.27 -30.03 -6.30
CA MET A 21 5.41 -30.58 -5.55
C MET A 21 5.27 -32.08 -5.29
N LYS A 22 4.09 -32.55 -4.88
CA LYS A 22 3.79 -33.96 -4.65
C LYS A 22 3.91 -34.80 -5.92
N GLU A 23 3.51 -34.27 -7.06
CA GLU A 23 3.54 -34.96 -8.36
C GLU A 23 4.95 -35.03 -8.94
N ARG A 24 5.79 -34.04 -8.67
CA ARG A 24 7.08 -33.84 -9.36
C ARG A 24 8.31 -34.24 -8.53
N LEU A 25 8.19 -34.24 -7.21
CA LEU A 25 9.32 -34.56 -6.33
C LEU A 25 9.27 -36.03 -5.88
N PRO A 26 10.42 -36.69 -5.73
CA PRO A 26 10.52 -37.92 -4.94
C PRO A 26 9.91 -37.74 -3.55
N ARG A 27 9.22 -38.74 -3.04
CA ARG A 27 8.42 -38.63 -1.81
C ARG A 27 9.21 -38.12 -0.61
N ASP A 28 10.43 -38.57 -0.43
CA ASP A 28 11.31 -38.16 0.66
C ASP A 28 11.72 -36.69 0.55
N ILE A 29 12.01 -36.22 -0.65
CA ILE A 29 12.34 -34.80 -0.94
C ILE A 29 11.13 -33.93 -0.70
N TYR A 30 9.93 -34.35 -1.18
CA TYR A 30 8.69 -33.64 -0.95
C TYR A 30 8.43 -33.48 0.55
N ILE A 31 8.53 -34.55 1.35
CA ILE A 31 8.31 -34.49 2.82
C ILE A 31 9.24 -33.45 3.46
N ARG A 32 10.53 -33.49 3.15
CA ARG A 32 11.53 -32.56 3.71
C ARG A 32 11.26 -31.11 3.27
N LEU A 33 10.85 -30.89 2.03
CA LEU A 33 10.48 -29.55 1.56
C LEU A 33 9.21 -29.06 2.25
N ALA A 34 8.18 -29.91 2.40
CA ALA A 34 6.95 -29.56 3.09
C ALA A 34 7.21 -29.19 4.56
N GLU A 35 8.04 -29.97 5.27
CA GLU A 35 8.47 -29.65 6.64
C GLU A 35 9.25 -28.32 6.70
N THR A 36 10.09 -28.03 5.70
CA THR A 36 10.82 -26.77 5.58
C THR A 36 9.85 -25.58 5.43
N ILE A 37 8.84 -25.72 4.57
CA ILE A 37 7.80 -24.70 4.33
C ILE A 37 6.93 -24.51 5.58
N GLU A 38 6.50 -25.60 6.20
CA GLU A 38 5.65 -25.56 7.39
C GLU A 38 6.40 -24.92 8.58
N ASN A 39 7.65 -25.30 8.79
CA ASN A 39 8.47 -24.78 9.87
C ASN A 39 9.11 -23.41 9.57
N GLY A 40 9.02 -22.89 8.33
CA GLY A 40 9.70 -21.66 7.91
C GLY A 40 11.21 -21.73 8.10
N SER A 41 11.81 -22.91 7.88
CA SER A 41 13.23 -23.14 8.03
C SER A 41 13.98 -22.96 6.70
N GLN A 42 15.30 -22.96 6.75
CA GLN A 42 16.13 -22.84 5.56
C GLN A 42 15.97 -24.07 4.64
N LEU A 43 15.96 -23.82 3.32
CA LEU A 43 16.00 -24.89 2.34
C LEU A 43 17.27 -25.73 2.53
N ASP A 44 17.09 -27.03 2.74
CA ASP A 44 18.21 -27.96 2.90
C ASP A 44 19.02 -28.06 1.60
N PRO A 45 20.32 -27.71 1.61
CA PRO A 45 21.16 -27.76 0.41
C PRO A 45 21.17 -29.12 -0.29
N SER A 46 20.96 -30.21 0.45
CA SER A 46 21.01 -31.58 -0.10
C SER A 46 19.79 -31.92 -0.97
N ILE A 47 18.68 -31.18 -0.86
CA ILE A 47 17.50 -31.39 -1.72
C ILE A 47 17.35 -30.28 -2.78
N ALA A 48 18.11 -29.20 -2.69
CA ALA A 48 17.92 -28.00 -3.51
C ALA A 48 18.03 -28.28 -5.01
N ASP A 49 18.97 -29.12 -5.46
CA ASP A 49 19.11 -29.48 -6.89
C ASP A 49 17.90 -30.27 -7.42
N ALA A 50 17.34 -31.16 -6.61
CA ALA A 50 16.16 -31.92 -7.00
C ALA A 50 14.91 -31.03 -7.06
N VAL A 51 14.78 -30.08 -6.12
CA VAL A 51 13.68 -29.09 -6.14
C VAL A 51 13.81 -28.16 -7.35
N ALA A 52 15.00 -27.62 -7.60
CA ALA A 52 15.27 -26.77 -8.76
C ALA A 52 14.98 -27.49 -10.08
N HIS A 53 15.40 -28.76 -10.19
CA HIS A 53 15.12 -29.58 -11.38
C HIS A 53 13.62 -29.77 -11.60
N ALA A 54 12.87 -30.16 -10.57
CA ALA A 54 11.42 -30.36 -10.66
C ALA A 54 10.68 -29.06 -11.00
N MET A 55 11.09 -27.94 -10.41
CA MET A 55 10.54 -26.61 -10.68
C MET A 55 10.79 -26.21 -12.15
N LYS A 56 12.00 -26.41 -12.65
CA LYS A 56 12.37 -26.14 -14.04
C LYS A 56 11.57 -27.03 -15.01
N GLU A 57 11.51 -28.36 -14.80
CA GLU A 57 10.76 -29.25 -15.67
C GLU A 57 9.27 -28.86 -15.75
N TRP A 58 8.66 -28.58 -14.61
CA TRP A 58 7.28 -28.07 -14.58
C TRP A 58 7.13 -26.75 -15.35
N ALA A 59 8.05 -25.81 -15.18
CA ALA A 59 8.01 -24.55 -15.88
C ALA A 59 8.16 -24.71 -17.40
N VAL A 60 9.11 -25.52 -17.84
CA VAL A 60 9.38 -25.80 -19.27
C VAL A 60 8.20 -26.50 -19.93
N GLU A 61 7.59 -27.48 -19.28
CA GLU A 61 6.38 -28.16 -19.77
C GLU A 61 5.19 -27.18 -19.94
N ASN A 62 5.17 -26.13 -19.12
CA ASN A 62 4.21 -25.03 -19.23
C ASN A 62 4.63 -23.93 -20.22
N GLY A 63 5.71 -24.12 -20.96
CA GLY A 63 6.18 -23.22 -22.01
C GLY A 63 7.17 -22.16 -21.56
N ALA A 64 7.69 -22.22 -20.32
CA ALA A 64 8.68 -21.26 -19.85
C ALA A 64 10.04 -21.50 -20.54
N THR A 65 10.68 -20.43 -20.96
CA THR A 65 12.03 -20.41 -21.52
C THR A 65 13.03 -19.71 -20.61
N HIS A 66 12.51 -18.90 -19.68
CA HIS A 66 13.27 -18.07 -18.76
C HIS A 66 12.76 -18.22 -17.34
N TYR A 67 13.63 -17.88 -16.38
CA TYR A 67 13.28 -17.68 -14.98
C TYR A 67 13.78 -16.32 -14.51
N THR A 68 13.26 -15.86 -13.37
CA THR A 68 13.70 -14.64 -12.70
C THR A 68 13.68 -14.81 -11.19
N HIS A 69 14.69 -14.24 -10.53
CA HIS A 69 14.63 -13.96 -9.09
C HIS A 69 13.71 -12.76 -8.88
N TRP A 70 12.49 -13.02 -8.43
CA TRP A 70 11.45 -12.01 -8.26
C TRP A 70 11.47 -11.49 -6.82
N PHE A 71 11.67 -10.19 -6.63
CA PHE A 71 11.75 -9.58 -5.30
C PHE A 71 11.23 -8.14 -5.31
N GLN A 72 10.99 -7.59 -4.09
CA GLN A 72 10.54 -6.21 -3.88
C GLN A 72 11.74 -5.36 -3.47
N PRO A 73 12.30 -4.53 -4.35
CA PRO A 73 13.41 -3.63 -4.02
C PRO A 73 12.95 -2.53 -3.07
N LEU A 74 13.90 -1.75 -2.53
CA LEU A 74 13.60 -0.61 -1.64
C LEU A 74 12.77 0.48 -2.32
N THR A 75 12.88 0.59 -3.64
CA THR A 75 12.05 1.48 -4.47
C THR A 75 11.42 0.69 -5.62
N GLY A 76 10.25 1.17 -6.09
CA GLY A 76 9.50 0.49 -7.14
C GLY A 76 8.63 -0.65 -6.63
N VAL A 77 8.01 -1.40 -7.54
CA VAL A 77 7.05 -2.47 -7.22
C VAL A 77 7.76 -3.80 -7.06
N THR A 78 8.26 -4.34 -8.17
CA THR A 78 9.02 -5.59 -8.20
C THR A 78 10.20 -5.49 -9.15
N ALA A 79 11.23 -6.30 -8.90
CA ALA A 79 12.39 -6.41 -9.77
C ALA A 79 12.42 -7.76 -10.45
N GLU A 80 12.76 -7.75 -11.73
CA GLU A 80 12.89 -8.93 -12.58
C GLU A 80 14.13 -8.78 -13.47
N LYS A 81 14.88 -9.87 -13.57
CA LYS A 81 15.93 -10.04 -14.57
C LYS A 81 15.82 -11.45 -15.13
N HIS A 82 15.37 -11.54 -16.37
CA HIS A 82 15.08 -12.83 -17.01
C HIS A 82 16.37 -13.52 -17.46
N ASP A 83 16.68 -14.65 -16.86
CA ASP A 83 17.74 -15.54 -17.28
C ASP A 83 17.13 -16.73 -18.02
N SER A 84 17.69 -17.08 -19.20
CA SER A 84 17.26 -18.28 -19.92
C SER A 84 17.73 -19.54 -19.20
N PHE A 85 16.92 -20.61 -19.26
CA PHE A 85 17.36 -21.93 -18.79
C PHE A 85 18.50 -22.54 -19.62
N ILE A 86 18.93 -21.89 -20.69
CA ILE A 86 19.94 -22.41 -21.60
C ILE A 86 21.28 -22.62 -20.89
N GLY A 87 21.79 -23.83 -20.93
CA GLY A 87 23.15 -24.14 -20.49
C GLY A 87 24.18 -23.94 -21.61
N SER A 88 25.46 -24.11 -21.31
CA SER A 88 26.52 -24.05 -22.31
C SER A 88 26.33 -25.12 -23.38
N PRO A 89 26.49 -24.80 -24.65
CA PRO A 89 26.46 -25.78 -25.72
C PRO A 89 27.59 -26.83 -25.55
N ASP A 90 27.26 -28.07 -25.81
CA ASP A 90 28.27 -29.15 -25.87
C ASP A 90 29.08 -29.09 -27.17
N SER A 91 30.01 -30.02 -27.32
CA SER A 91 30.87 -30.10 -28.52
C SER A 91 30.13 -30.36 -29.85
N MET A 92 28.86 -30.76 -29.77
CA MET A 92 27.98 -30.99 -30.91
C MET A 92 27.01 -29.82 -31.16
N GLY A 93 27.12 -28.75 -30.38
CA GLY A 93 26.22 -27.59 -30.43
C GLY A 93 24.87 -27.83 -29.80
N THR A 94 24.67 -28.92 -29.05
CA THR A 94 23.45 -29.22 -28.33
C THR A 94 23.46 -28.50 -26.98
N VAL A 95 22.32 -27.86 -26.59
CA VAL A 95 22.18 -27.20 -25.33
C VAL A 95 21.22 -27.97 -24.40
N ARG A 96 21.50 -27.93 -23.13
CA ARG A 96 20.58 -28.46 -22.10
C ARG A 96 19.96 -27.30 -21.31
N MET A 97 18.69 -27.42 -20.99
CA MET A 97 18.04 -26.49 -20.09
C MET A 97 18.36 -26.88 -18.64
N ASN A 98 18.79 -25.91 -17.84
CA ASN A 98 19.23 -26.13 -16.47
C ASN A 98 18.73 -25.02 -15.53
N LEU A 99 18.43 -25.40 -14.30
CA LEU A 99 18.29 -24.55 -13.12
C LEU A 99 18.93 -25.31 -11.97
N SER A 100 19.93 -24.75 -11.33
CA SER A 100 20.65 -25.42 -10.24
C SER A 100 20.06 -25.07 -8.87
N GLY A 101 20.22 -25.96 -7.92
CA GLY A 101 19.86 -25.69 -6.51
C GLY A 101 20.64 -24.51 -5.92
N LYS A 102 21.83 -24.22 -6.47
CA LYS A 102 22.59 -23.02 -6.08
C LYS A 102 21.79 -21.74 -6.35
N GLU A 103 21.06 -21.66 -7.46
CA GLU A 103 20.22 -20.50 -7.80
C GLU A 103 19.08 -20.29 -6.80
N LEU A 104 18.57 -21.36 -6.18
CA LEU A 104 17.55 -21.25 -5.12
C LEU A 104 18.13 -20.80 -3.79
N ILE A 105 19.33 -21.31 -3.41
CA ILE A 105 19.94 -21.04 -2.10
C ILE A 105 20.70 -19.71 -2.11
N LYS A 106 21.43 -19.42 -3.19
CA LYS A 106 22.31 -18.27 -3.33
C LYS A 106 22.45 -17.91 -4.81
N GLY A 107 21.44 -17.30 -5.37
CA GLY A 107 21.56 -16.67 -6.67
C GLY A 107 22.47 -15.43 -6.60
N GLU A 108 23.25 -15.19 -7.64
CA GLU A 108 24.11 -14.01 -7.75
C GLU A 108 23.55 -13.11 -8.84
N THR A 109 22.96 -11.97 -8.43
CA THR A 109 22.43 -10.99 -9.36
C THR A 109 23.25 -9.71 -9.33
N ASP A 110 23.24 -8.96 -10.42
CA ASP A 110 23.82 -7.61 -10.46
C ASP A 110 22.93 -6.65 -9.68
N GLY A 111 23.43 -6.19 -8.54
CA GLY A 111 22.78 -5.21 -7.67
C GLY A 111 23.25 -3.76 -7.91
N SER A 112 24.10 -3.50 -8.91
CA SER A 112 24.77 -2.20 -9.08
C SER A 112 23.82 -1.02 -9.29
N SER A 113 22.66 -1.25 -9.89
CA SER A 113 21.67 -0.22 -10.23
C SER A 113 20.56 -0.07 -9.19
N PHE A 114 20.47 -0.96 -8.18
CA PHE A 114 19.44 -0.83 -7.17
C PHE A 114 19.80 0.21 -6.12
N PRO A 115 18.85 1.04 -5.66
CA PRO A 115 19.05 1.98 -4.57
C PRO A 115 19.54 1.27 -3.31
N SER A 116 20.57 1.80 -2.68
CA SER A 116 21.18 1.20 -1.49
C SER A 116 21.37 2.17 -0.33
N GLY A 117 21.06 3.47 -0.50
CA GLY A 117 21.18 4.47 0.56
C GLY A 117 22.56 4.50 1.21
N GLY A 118 23.61 4.19 0.46
CA GLY A 118 24.98 4.15 0.98
C GLY A 118 25.41 2.82 1.61
N LEU A 119 24.53 1.80 1.69
CA LEU A 119 24.87 0.48 2.24
C LEU A 119 25.97 -0.24 1.47
N ARG A 120 26.19 0.11 0.22
CA ARG A 120 27.27 -0.46 -0.57
C ARG A 120 28.08 0.62 -1.29
N ALA A 121 29.35 0.32 -1.53
CA ALA A 121 30.20 1.18 -2.35
C ALA A 121 29.79 1.09 -3.83
N THR A 122 30.03 2.17 -4.58
CA THR A 122 29.69 2.26 -6.01
C THR A 122 30.31 1.15 -6.87
N PHE A 123 31.47 0.64 -6.46
CA PHE A 123 32.18 -0.44 -7.17
C PHE A 123 31.70 -1.85 -6.77
N GLU A 124 30.88 -2.00 -5.75
CA GLU A 124 30.31 -3.28 -5.35
C GLU A 124 29.07 -3.57 -6.20
N ALA A 125 29.19 -4.49 -7.15
CA ALA A 125 28.11 -4.80 -8.09
C ALA A 125 27.29 -6.04 -7.67
N ARG A 126 27.83 -6.91 -6.79
CA ARG A 126 27.18 -8.18 -6.43
C ARG A 126 26.08 -7.98 -5.39
N GLY A 127 24.96 -8.63 -5.64
CA GLY A 127 23.91 -8.92 -4.67
C GLY A 127 23.63 -10.42 -4.65
N TYR A 128 22.99 -10.87 -3.58
CA TYR A 128 22.60 -12.27 -3.41
C TYR A 128 21.10 -12.38 -3.25
N THR A 129 20.53 -13.38 -3.92
CA THR A 129 19.13 -13.77 -3.77
C THR A 129 19.02 -15.13 -3.11
N ALA A 130 17.99 -15.32 -2.29
CA ALA A 130 17.65 -16.62 -1.72
C ALA A 130 16.13 -16.82 -1.83
N TRP A 131 15.70 -17.98 -2.32
CA TRP A 131 14.29 -18.31 -2.40
C TRP A 131 13.68 -18.38 -1.01
N ASP A 132 12.60 -17.62 -0.81
CA ASP A 132 11.70 -17.83 0.32
C ASP A 132 10.76 -18.99 -0.02
N CYS A 133 11.10 -20.19 0.44
CA CYS A 133 10.30 -21.39 0.16
C CYS A 133 8.88 -21.35 0.76
N THR A 134 8.60 -20.41 1.68
CA THR A 134 7.23 -20.17 2.19
C THR A 134 6.36 -19.38 1.23
N SER A 135 6.94 -18.82 0.15
CA SER A 135 6.25 -18.21 -0.98
C SER A 135 6.50 -19.05 -2.23
N PRO A 136 5.47 -19.68 -2.81
CA PRO A 136 5.66 -20.60 -3.94
C PRO A 136 6.11 -19.86 -5.20
N ALA A 137 6.94 -20.51 -6.02
CA ALA A 137 7.27 -20.01 -7.35
C ALA A 137 6.02 -20.05 -8.25
N PHE A 138 5.96 -19.18 -9.24
CA PHE A 138 4.79 -19.05 -10.12
C PHE A 138 5.18 -18.72 -11.56
N LEU A 139 4.27 -18.96 -12.49
CA LEU A 139 4.47 -18.69 -13.91
C LEU A 139 3.73 -17.41 -14.31
N LYS A 140 4.47 -16.41 -14.79
CA LYS A 140 3.89 -15.29 -15.53
C LYS A 140 3.69 -15.70 -16.97
N LYS A 141 2.45 -15.68 -17.43
CA LYS A 141 2.06 -15.96 -18.81
C LYS A 141 1.48 -14.70 -19.43
N ASP A 142 2.11 -14.19 -20.46
CA ASP A 142 1.63 -13.00 -21.20
C ASP A 142 1.98 -13.09 -22.70
N ALA A 143 1.73 -12.02 -23.44
CA ALA A 143 2.01 -11.97 -24.88
C ALA A 143 3.50 -12.12 -25.23
N THR A 144 4.41 -11.96 -24.28
CA THR A 144 5.85 -12.08 -24.48
C THR A 144 6.36 -13.50 -24.27
N GLY A 145 5.56 -14.37 -23.65
CA GLY A 145 5.90 -15.75 -23.36
C GLY A 145 5.56 -16.17 -21.93
N VAL A 146 6.28 -17.19 -21.44
CA VAL A 146 6.14 -17.72 -20.08
C VAL A 146 7.46 -17.60 -19.35
N THR A 147 7.43 -17.02 -18.15
CA THR A 147 8.60 -16.88 -17.27
C THR A 147 8.31 -17.48 -15.92
N LEU A 148 9.25 -18.28 -15.39
CA LEU A 148 9.22 -18.76 -14.00
C LEU A 148 9.70 -17.64 -13.08
N CYS A 149 8.83 -17.21 -12.16
CA CYS A 149 9.15 -16.24 -11.12
C CYS A 149 9.40 -16.96 -9.80
N ILE A 150 10.56 -16.75 -9.21
CA ILE A 150 10.99 -17.35 -7.94
C ILE A 150 11.02 -16.25 -6.88
N PRO A 151 10.08 -16.21 -5.90
CA PRO A 151 10.06 -15.19 -4.86
C PRO A 151 11.30 -15.27 -3.98
N THR A 152 12.12 -14.20 -3.97
CA THR A 152 13.41 -14.21 -3.27
C THR A 152 13.56 -13.02 -2.33
N ALA A 153 14.35 -13.20 -1.30
CA ALA A 153 15.02 -12.14 -0.57
C ALA A 153 16.21 -11.63 -1.39
N PHE A 154 16.58 -10.36 -1.22
CA PHE A 154 17.72 -9.75 -1.86
C PHE A 154 18.59 -8.99 -0.86
N CYS A 155 19.86 -9.31 -0.80
CA CYS A 155 20.82 -8.66 0.10
C CYS A 155 22.09 -8.20 -0.61
N SER A 156 22.79 -7.26 0.02
CA SER A 156 24.09 -6.78 -0.43
C SER A 156 25.18 -7.87 -0.30
N TYR A 157 26.36 -7.59 -0.83
CA TYR A 157 27.54 -8.45 -0.65
C TYR A 157 27.88 -8.68 0.83
N LYS A 158 27.56 -7.74 1.71
CA LYS A 158 27.82 -7.82 3.16
C LYS A 158 26.66 -8.38 3.97
N GLY A 159 25.51 -8.64 3.32
CA GLY A 159 24.36 -9.26 3.94
C GLY A 159 23.26 -8.29 4.41
N GLU A 160 23.41 -6.97 4.17
CA GLU A 160 22.33 -6.01 4.47
C GLU A 160 21.14 -6.24 3.52
N ALA A 161 19.93 -6.14 4.06
CA ALA A 161 18.70 -6.26 3.28
C ALA A 161 18.52 -5.05 2.33
N LEU A 162 18.46 -5.35 1.03
CA LEU A 162 18.19 -4.37 -0.04
C LEU A 162 16.79 -4.55 -0.63
N ASP A 163 15.92 -5.25 0.08
CA ASP A 163 14.54 -5.54 -0.27
C ASP A 163 13.57 -5.21 0.88
N LYS A 164 12.28 -5.35 0.60
CA LYS A 164 11.21 -5.18 1.59
C LYS A 164 10.81 -6.50 2.26
N LYS A 165 11.15 -7.66 1.66
CA LYS A 165 10.76 -8.97 2.16
C LYS A 165 11.60 -9.46 3.33
N THR A 166 12.90 -9.26 3.29
CA THR A 166 13.81 -9.72 4.37
C THR A 166 13.42 -9.13 5.73
N PRO A 167 13.21 -7.81 5.88
CA PRO A 167 12.73 -7.24 7.14
C PRO A 167 11.36 -7.77 7.55
N LEU A 168 10.45 -8.01 6.59
CA LEU A 168 9.14 -8.60 6.88
C LEU A 168 9.27 -9.98 7.50
N LEU A 169 10.05 -10.86 6.92
CA LEU A 169 10.29 -12.20 7.47
C LEU A 169 10.92 -12.15 8.87
N ARG A 170 11.93 -11.28 9.07
CA ARG A 170 12.53 -11.06 10.39
C ARG A 170 11.50 -10.57 11.42
N SER A 171 10.59 -9.67 11.05
CA SER A 171 9.53 -9.17 11.93
C SER A 171 8.48 -10.24 12.27
N MET A 172 8.18 -11.13 11.31
CA MET A 172 7.28 -12.27 11.54
C MET A 172 7.87 -13.25 12.54
N GLU A 173 9.16 -13.55 12.46
CA GLU A 173 9.86 -14.39 13.46
C GLU A 173 9.89 -13.72 14.84
N ALA A 174 10.09 -12.40 14.88
CA ALA A 174 10.12 -11.66 16.14
C ALA A 174 8.77 -11.72 16.87
N ILE A 175 7.66 -11.50 16.17
CA ILE A 175 6.33 -11.54 16.79
C ILE A 175 5.91 -12.97 17.11
N ASP A 176 6.21 -13.96 16.26
CA ASP A 176 5.94 -15.38 16.51
C ASP A 176 6.50 -15.80 17.86
N LYS A 177 7.78 -15.55 18.06
CA LYS A 177 8.50 -15.92 19.30
C LYS A 177 7.84 -15.34 20.56
N GLN A 178 7.40 -14.09 20.53
CA GLN A 178 6.81 -13.44 21.70
C GLN A 178 5.34 -13.84 21.88
N ALA A 179 4.58 -13.98 20.80
CA ALA A 179 3.19 -14.39 20.88
C ALA A 179 3.01 -15.83 21.39
N VAL A 180 3.91 -16.76 21.02
CA VAL A 180 3.94 -18.12 21.58
C VAL A 180 4.16 -18.08 23.09
N ARG A 181 5.04 -17.21 23.62
CA ARG A 181 5.23 -17.04 25.08
C ARG A 181 3.92 -16.63 25.76
N ILE A 182 3.17 -15.69 25.17
CA ILE A 182 1.86 -15.28 25.69
C ILE A 182 0.91 -16.47 25.77
N PHE A 183 0.78 -17.29 24.70
CA PHE A 183 -0.06 -18.49 24.74
C PHE A 183 0.35 -19.47 25.84
N HIS A 184 1.64 -19.69 26.00
CA HIS A 184 2.16 -20.63 27.03
C HIS A 184 1.89 -20.13 28.44
N LEU A 185 1.98 -18.82 28.69
CA LEU A 185 1.62 -18.20 29.98
C LEU A 185 0.16 -18.44 30.37
N PHE A 186 -0.75 -18.47 29.41
CA PHE A 186 -2.15 -18.84 29.62
C PHE A 186 -2.41 -20.35 29.60
N GLY A 187 -1.36 -21.17 29.65
CA GLY A 187 -1.45 -22.62 29.72
C GLY A 187 -1.63 -23.36 28.39
N ASN A 188 -1.73 -22.64 27.28
CA ASN A 188 -1.86 -23.27 25.96
C ASN A 188 -0.49 -23.61 25.34
N THR A 189 0.12 -24.70 25.88
CA THR A 189 1.43 -25.18 25.44
C THR A 189 1.38 -25.98 24.13
N ALA A 190 0.20 -26.22 23.58
CA ALA A 190 0.01 -26.88 22.29
C ALA A 190 0.42 -25.97 21.13
N VAL A 191 0.24 -24.66 21.26
CA VAL A 191 0.66 -23.67 20.28
C VAL A 191 2.19 -23.66 20.16
N LYS A 192 2.69 -23.87 18.94
CA LYS A 192 4.12 -23.86 18.60
C LYS A 192 4.49 -22.67 17.73
N ARG A 193 3.50 -22.09 17.06
CA ARG A 193 3.69 -21.00 16.12
C ARG A 193 2.52 -20.04 16.13
N VAL A 194 2.83 -18.75 15.98
CA VAL A 194 1.85 -17.69 15.74
C VAL A 194 2.29 -16.90 14.50
N THR A 195 1.42 -16.81 13.51
CA THR A 195 1.72 -16.15 12.25
C THR A 195 0.88 -14.89 12.11
N PRO A 196 1.48 -13.74 11.79
CA PRO A 196 0.69 -12.58 11.38
C PRO A 196 0.01 -12.84 10.04
N CYS A 197 -1.29 -12.57 10.00
CA CYS A 197 -2.14 -12.72 8.83
C CYS A 197 -2.58 -11.34 8.34
N VAL A 198 -2.58 -11.16 7.02
CA VAL A 198 -2.84 -9.88 6.38
C VAL A 198 -3.81 -10.04 5.20
N GLY A 199 -4.76 -9.11 5.08
CA GLY A 199 -5.65 -8.98 3.93
C GLY A 199 -5.66 -7.52 3.46
N PRO A 200 -4.83 -7.14 2.47
CA PRO A 200 -4.80 -5.79 1.95
C PRO A 200 -5.91 -5.57 0.93
N GLU A 201 -6.75 -4.59 1.13
CA GLU A 201 -7.78 -4.14 0.20
C GLU A 201 -7.19 -3.12 -0.77
N GLN A 202 -7.18 -3.40 -2.07
CA GLN A 202 -6.55 -2.55 -3.07
C GLN A 202 -7.56 -1.64 -3.76
N GLU A 203 -7.51 -0.35 -3.48
CA GLU A 203 -8.25 0.66 -4.23
C GLU A 203 -7.45 1.14 -5.44
N TYR A 204 -8.16 1.47 -6.53
CA TYR A 204 -7.56 1.92 -7.79
C TYR A 204 -8.56 2.68 -8.66
N PHE A 205 -8.04 3.48 -9.62
CA PHE A 205 -8.85 4.11 -10.65
C PHE A 205 -8.64 3.44 -12.00
N LEU A 206 -9.71 3.40 -12.80
CA LEU A 206 -9.65 3.01 -14.21
C LEU A 206 -10.07 4.20 -15.08
N VAL A 207 -9.25 4.54 -16.06
CA VAL A 207 -9.55 5.58 -17.04
C VAL A 207 -9.38 5.04 -18.46
N ASP A 208 -10.02 5.67 -19.43
CA ASP A 208 -9.83 5.32 -20.83
C ASP A 208 -8.36 5.52 -21.25
N ARG A 209 -7.77 4.51 -21.93
CA ARG A 209 -6.36 4.52 -22.28
C ARG A 209 -6.01 5.62 -23.29
N ASP A 210 -6.87 5.91 -24.25
CA ASP A 210 -6.57 6.92 -25.26
C ASP A 210 -6.55 8.32 -24.64
N LYS A 211 -7.40 8.57 -23.66
CA LYS A 211 -7.40 9.81 -22.88
C LYS A 211 -6.19 9.88 -21.94
N TYR A 212 -5.84 8.77 -21.28
CA TYR A 212 -4.64 8.66 -20.46
C TYR A 212 -3.38 9.02 -21.26
N MET A 213 -3.24 8.50 -22.49
CA MET A 213 -2.08 8.75 -23.34
C MET A 213 -1.94 10.21 -23.80
N GLN A 214 -2.99 11.01 -23.68
CA GLN A 214 -2.98 12.46 -23.96
C GLN A 214 -2.55 13.30 -22.77
N ARG A 215 -2.40 12.70 -21.57
CA ARG A 215 -2.07 13.37 -20.32
C ARG A 215 -0.68 13.00 -19.82
N LYS A 216 0.29 13.87 -20.04
CA LYS A 216 1.68 13.66 -19.60
C LYS A 216 1.81 13.53 -18.08
N ASP A 217 1.00 14.26 -17.32
CA ASP A 217 0.99 14.17 -15.87
C ASP A 217 0.59 12.76 -15.39
N LEU A 218 -0.46 12.17 -15.94
CA LEU A 218 -0.85 10.79 -15.62
C LEU A 218 0.24 9.78 -16.00
N ILE A 219 0.89 9.96 -17.16
CA ILE A 219 1.95 9.06 -17.66
C ILE A 219 3.19 9.12 -16.76
N TYR A 220 3.64 10.31 -16.37
CA TYR A 220 4.91 10.49 -15.68
C TYR A 220 4.78 10.43 -14.15
N THR A 221 3.62 10.80 -13.60
CA THR A 221 3.44 10.95 -12.15
C THR A 221 2.32 10.09 -11.55
N GLY A 222 1.46 9.50 -12.39
CA GLY A 222 0.30 8.72 -11.95
C GLY A 222 -0.87 9.56 -11.44
N ARG A 223 -0.74 10.90 -11.40
CA ARG A 223 -1.79 11.82 -10.98
C ARG A 223 -1.94 13.03 -11.91
N THR A 224 -3.11 13.65 -11.89
CA THR A 224 -3.34 14.91 -12.59
C THR A 224 -2.70 16.08 -11.85
N LEU A 225 -1.91 16.88 -12.55
CA LEU A 225 -1.26 18.09 -12.02
C LEU A 225 -2.05 19.37 -12.33
N PHE A 226 -2.93 19.29 -13.33
CA PHE A 226 -3.91 20.31 -13.72
C PHE A 226 -5.28 19.65 -13.88
N GLY A 227 -6.35 20.40 -13.66
CA GLY A 227 -7.70 19.96 -13.94
C GLY A 227 -8.74 20.63 -13.05
N ALA A 228 -9.70 21.29 -13.66
CA ALA A 228 -10.88 21.85 -13.01
C ALA A 228 -11.88 20.73 -12.69
N MET A 229 -12.60 20.89 -11.58
CA MET A 229 -13.68 19.97 -11.22
C MET A 229 -14.83 20.08 -12.22
N PRO A 230 -15.38 18.95 -12.70
CA PRO A 230 -16.59 18.96 -13.52
C PRO A 230 -17.82 19.36 -12.68
N PRO A 231 -18.95 19.67 -13.33
CA PRO A 231 -20.19 20.04 -12.63
C PRO A 231 -20.72 18.94 -11.68
N LYS A 232 -20.35 17.70 -11.89
CA LYS A 232 -20.65 16.56 -11.03
C LYS A 232 -19.35 15.88 -10.62
N GLY A 233 -19.18 15.68 -9.33
CA GLY A 233 -18.14 14.85 -8.72
C GLY A 233 -18.73 13.58 -8.11
N GLN A 234 -18.57 13.42 -6.81
CA GLN A 234 -19.05 12.27 -6.03
C GLN A 234 -20.24 12.60 -5.09
N GLU A 235 -20.87 13.77 -5.25
CA GLU A 235 -21.85 14.34 -4.29
C GLU A 235 -23.09 13.48 -4.10
N MET A 236 -23.41 12.62 -5.06
CA MET A 236 -24.59 11.77 -5.03
C MET A 236 -24.33 10.37 -4.52
N ASP A 237 -23.09 10.00 -4.26
CA ASP A 237 -22.65 8.64 -3.90
C ASP A 237 -23.15 7.55 -4.85
N ASP A 238 -23.58 7.93 -6.04
CA ASP A 238 -24.24 7.06 -7.02
C ASP A 238 -23.29 6.11 -7.77
N HIS A 239 -21.98 6.29 -7.61
CA HIS A 239 -20.99 5.33 -8.11
C HIS A 239 -20.83 4.16 -7.14
N TYR A 240 -20.69 4.41 -5.85
CA TYR A 240 -20.56 3.37 -4.82
C TYR A 240 -21.76 2.42 -4.79
N TYR A 241 -22.97 2.96 -4.84
CA TYR A 241 -24.22 2.18 -4.87
C TYR A 241 -24.67 1.83 -6.29
N GLY A 242 -23.91 2.19 -7.32
CA GLY A 242 -24.21 1.95 -8.71
C GLY A 242 -23.88 0.53 -9.17
N VAL A 243 -24.41 0.16 -10.35
CA VAL A 243 -24.03 -1.08 -11.01
C VAL A 243 -22.64 -0.97 -11.61
N ILE A 244 -21.90 -2.08 -11.63
CA ILE A 244 -20.63 -2.17 -12.33
C ILE A 244 -20.95 -2.13 -13.85
N ARG A 245 -20.39 -1.14 -14.55
CA ARG A 245 -20.55 -0.99 -16.00
C ARG A 245 -19.95 -2.19 -16.74
N GLU A 246 -20.50 -2.54 -17.90
CA GLU A 246 -20.11 -3.74 -18.64
C GLU A 246 -18.62 -3.78 -18.99
N ARG A 247 -18.04 -2.64 -19.44
CA ARG A 247 -16.61 -2.54 -19.76
C ARG A 247 -15.73 -2.82 -18.52
N ILE A 248 -16.12 -2.29 -17.38
CA ILE A 248 -15.44 -2.50 -16.10
C ILE A 248 -15.62 -3.94 -15.61
N GLY A 249 -16.85 -4.47 -15.72
CA GLY A 249 -17.12 -5.89 -15.38
C GLY A 249 -16.30 -6.87 -16.22
N ALA A 250 -16.08 -6.57 -17.50
CA ALA A 250 -15.21 -7.37 -18.36
C ALA A 250 -13.73 -7.33 -17.94
N TYR A 251 -13.25 -6.15 -17.49
CA TYR A 251 -11.93 -6.00 -16.89
C TYR A 251 -11.82 -6.79 -15.59
N MET A 252 -12.76 -6.62 -14.67
CA MET A 252 -12.79 -7.30 -13.37
C MET A 252 -12.80 -8.81 -13.51
N LYS A 253 -13.59 -9.33 -14.48
CA LYS A 253 -13.64 -10.75 -14.77
C LYS A 253 -12.28 -11.30 -15.19
N GLU A 254 -11.62 -10.67 -16.17
CA GLU A 254 -10.31 -11.12 -16.65
C GLU A 254 -9.25 -11.00 -15.55
N LEU A 255 -9.28 -9.91 -14.77
CA LEU A 255 -8.39 -9.73 -13.62
C LEU A 255 -8.54 -10.87 -12.60
N ASN A 256 -9.75 -11.24 -12.24
CA ASN A 256 -10.00 -12.36 -11.32
C ASN A 256 -9.46 -13.68 -11.87
N GLU A 257 -9.72 -13.99 -13.14
CA GLU A 257 -9.27 -15.23 -13.78
C GLU A 257 -7.74 -15.33 -13.77
N GLU A 258 -7.03 -14.24 -14.09
CA GLU A 258 -5.57 -14.18 -14.05
C GLU A 258 -5.02 -14.35 -12.61
N LEU A 259 -5.64 -13.67 -11.65
CA LEU A 259 -5.22 -13.73 -10.23
C LEU A 259 -5.47 -15.11 -9.63
N TRP A 260 -6.62 -15.74 -9.91
CA TRP A 260 -6.89 -17.10 -9.42
C TRP A 260 -5.90 -18.12 -9.98
N LYS A 261 -5.51 -18.02 -11.26
CA LYS A 261 -4.47 -18.86 -11.84
C LYS A 261 -3.12 -18.70 -11.16
N LEU A 262 -2.83 -17.49 -10.68
CA LEU A 262 -1.61 -17.18 -9.90
C LEU A 262 -1.74 -17.51 -8.41
N GLY A 263 -2.84 -18.15 -8.00
CA GLY A 263 -3.08 -18.55 -6.60
C GLY A 263 -3.47 -17.41 -5.68
N VAL A 264 -3.77 -16.22 -6.22
CA VAL A 264 -4.23 -15.08 -5.41
C VAL A 264 -5.73 -15.24 -5.14
N PRO A 265 -6.16 -15.29 -3.86
CA PRO A 265 -7.55 -15.51 -3.49
C PRO A 265 -8.39 -14.21 -3.59
N ALA A 266 -8.39 -13.58 -4.77
CA ALA A 266 -9.22 -12.41 -5.06
C ALA A 266 -10.69 -12.75 -4.89
N LYS A 267 -11.40 -12.04 -4.00
CA LYS A 267 -12.78 -12.40 -3.59
C LYS A 267 -13.80 -11.33 -3.92
N THR A 268 -13.56 -10.10 -3.53
CA THR A 268 -14.54 -9.02 -3.64
C THR A 268 -14.04 -7.95 -4.58
N GLN A 269 -14.92 -7.50 -5.48
CA GLN A 269 -14.69 -6.32 -6.31
C GLN A 269 -15.96 -5.48 -6.34
N HIS A 270 -15.84 -4.19 -6.19
CA HIS A 270 -16.94 -3.24 -6.24
C HIS A 270 -16.48 -1.85 -6.68
N ASN A 271 -17.45 -0.97 -6.93
CA ASN A 271 -17.20 0.44 -7.13
C ASN A 271 -16.90 1.13 -5.81
N GLU A 272 -15.99 2.10 -5.83
CA GLU A 272 -15.72 3.01 -4.73
C GLU A 272 -16.47 4.34 -4.88
N VAL A 273 -16.31 5.26 -3.90
CA VAL A 273 -17.10 6.50 -3.83
C VAL A 273 -16.78 7.45 -4.98
N ALA A 274 -15.51 7.63 -5.33
CA ALA A 274 -15.15 8.50 -6.44
C ALA A 274 -15.54 7.87 -7.80
N PRO A 275 -16.02 8.65 -8.76
CA PRO A 275 -16.24 8.17 -10.12
C PRO A 275 -14.97 7.53 -10.69
N ALA A 276 -15.11 6.42 -11.40
CA ALA A 276 -14.03 5.60 -11.96
C ALA A 276 -13.10 4.93 -10.93
N GLN A 277 -13.43 4.96 -9.65
CA GLN A 277 -12.70 4.28 -8.58
C GLN A 277 -13.32 2.93 -8.27
N HIS A 278 -12.47 1.94 -7.99
CA HIS A 278 -12.86 0.56 -7.69
C HIS A 278 -11.96 -0.02 -6.61
N GLU A 279 -12.40 -1.12 -6.00
CA GLU A 279 -11.63 -1.87 -5.00
C GLU A 279 -11.60 -3.36 -5.33
N LEU A 280 -10.48 -4.00 -4.97
CA LEU A 280 -10.33 -5.45 -4.93
C LEU A 280 -9.87 -5.87 -3.53
N ALA A 281 -10.64 -6.74 -2.88
CA ALA A 281 -10.30 -7.31 -1.59
C ALA A 281 -10.05 -8.82 -1.70
N PRO A 282 -8.84 -9.32 -1.35
CA PRO A 282 -8.54 -10.74 -1.28
C PRO A 282 -8.98 -11.34 0.06
N ILE A 283 -9.01 -12.67 0.15
CA ILE A 283 -9.01 -13.36 1.43
C ILE A 283 -7.64 -13.15 2.09
N TYR A 284 -7.63 -12.98 3.42
CA TYR A 284 -6.38 -12.82 4.17
C TYR A 284 -5.52 -14.09 4.13
N GLU A 285 -4.22 -13.91 4.18
CA GLU A 285 -3.21 -14.97 4.16
C GLU A 285 -2.06 -14.62 5.13
N LYS A 286 -1.08 -15.54 5.25
CA LYS A 286 0.19 -15.24 5.97
C LYS A 286 0.81 -13.97 5.41
N ALA A 287 1.36 -13.12 6.27
CA ALA A 287 1.76 -11.76 5.88
C ALA A 287 2.75 -11.71 4.71
N ASN A 288 3.75 -12.60 4.67
CA ASN A 288 4.71 -12.65 3.56
C ASN A 288 4.05 -13.02 2.22
N LEU A 289 3.11 -13.96 2.22
CA LEU A 289 2.38 -14.36 1.03
C LEU A 289 1.39 -13.28 0.59
N ALA A 290 0.65 -12.68 1.52
CA ALA A 290 -0.27 -11.59 1.23
C ALA A 290 0.44 -10.37 0.64
N VAL A 291 1.65 -10.05 1.12
CA VAL A 291 2.48 -8.97 0.58
C VAL A 291 2.94 -9.28 -0.85
N ASP A 292 3.43 -10.48 -1.11
CA ASP A 292 3.79 -10.91 -2.48
C ASP A 292 2.57 -10.88 -3.40
N ASN A 293 1.43 -11.43 -2.95
CA ASN A 293 0.18 -11.43 -3.70
C ASN A 293 -0.29 -10.01 -4.05
N ASN A 294 -0.15 -9.05 -3.13
CA ASN A 294 -0.51 -7.66 -3.43
C ASN A 294 0.36 -7.06 -4.54
N GLN A 295 1.65 -7.39 -4.61
CA GLN A 295 2.51 -6.96 -5.72
C GLN A 295 2.07 -7.58 -7.05
N ILE A 296 1.72 -8.87 -7.04
CA ILE A 296 1.17 -9.57 -8.22
C ILE A 296 -0.17 -8.93 -8.64
N VAL A 297 -1.04 -8.58 -7.70
CA VAL A 297 -2.31 -7.87 -7.95
C VAL A 297 -2.04 -6.54 -8.67
N MET A 298 -1.16 -5.70 -8.13
CA MET A 298 -0.84 -4.39 -8.71
C MET A 298 -0.30 -4.48 -10.14
N GLU A 299 0.55 -5.45 -10.41
CA GLU A 299 1.10 -5.69 -11.74
C GLU A 299 0.02 -6.19 -12.70
N THR A 300 -0.77 -7.18 -12.29
CA THR A 300 -1.83 -7.79 -13.09
C THR A 300 -2.93 -6.78 -13.43
N MET A 301 -3.30 -5.91 -12.48
CA MET A 301 -4.25 -4.81 -12.72
C MET A 301 -3.82 -3.93 -13.89
N LYS A 302 -2.56 -3.51 -13.94
CA LYS A 302 -2.02 -2.68 -15.05
C LYS A 302 -2.00 -3.43 -16.37
N LYS A 303 -1.61 -4.70 -16.37
CA LYS A 303 -1.56 -5.54 -17.58
C LYS A 303 -2.95 -5.78 -18.18
N VAL A 304 -3.92 -6.16 -17.35
CA VAL A 304 -5.30 -6.41 -17.78
C VAL A 304 -5.96 -5.11 -18.25
N ALA A 305 -5.76 -3.99 -17.53
CA ALA A 305 -6.28 -2.68 -17.96
C ALA A 305 -5.77 -2.34 -19.36
N SER A 306 -4.47 -2.48 -19.61
CA SER A 306 -3.88 -2.20 -20.93
C SER A 306 -4.48 -3.05 -22.05
N ARG A 307 -4.74 -4.36 -21.82
CA ARG A 307 -5.39 -5.25 -22.78
C ARG A 307 -6.84 -4.85 -23.06
N ARG A 308 -7.53 -4.24 -22.10
CA ARG A 308 -8.93 -3.81 -22.20
C ARG A 308 -9.09 -2.35 -22.66
N GLY A 309 -8.02 -1.71 -23.14
CA GLY A 309 -8.07 -0.31 -23.57
C GLY A 309 -8.33 0.65 -22.40
N LEU A 310 -7.91 0.27 -21.19
CA LEU A 310 -7.97 1.06 -19.98
C LEU A 310 -6.56 1.33 -19.45
N ALA A 311 -6.42 2.32 -18.58
CA ALA A 311 -5.26 2.54 -17.75
C ALA A 311 -5.66 2.44 -16.27
N CYS A 312 -4.94 1.62 -15.51
CA CYS A 312 -5.12 1.48 -14.07
C CYS A 312 -4.18 2.44 -13.35
N LEU A 313 -4.75 3.35 -12.57
CA LEU A 313 -4.02 4.31 -11.76
C LEU A 313 -3.91 3.79 -10.33
N LEU A 314 -2.70 3.39 -9.95
CA LEU A 314 -2.33 3.03 -8.58
C LEU A 314 -1.57 4.22 -7.98
N HIS A 315 -2.30 5.23 -7.58
CA HIS A 315 -1.80 6.45 -6.96
C HIS A 315 -2.75 6.87 -5.85
N GLU A 316 -2.24 7.50 -4.80
CA GLU A 316 -3.00 7.88 -3.61
C GLU A 316 -4.04 8.97 -3.91
N LYS A 317 -3.74 9.88 -4.84
CA LYS A 317 -4.63 11.00 -5.20
C LYS A 317 -4.54 11.34 -6.69
N PRO A 318 -5.08 10.49 -7.58
CA PRO A 318 -5.03 10.75 -9.02
C PRO A 318 -5.79 12.01 -9.43
N PHE A 319 -6.88 12.33 -8.72
CA PHE A 319 -7.76 13.46 -9.00
C PHE A 319 -8.00 14.28 -7.73
N GLN A 320 -7.74 15.57 -7.79
CA GLN A 320 -8.04 16.47 -6.67
C GLN A 320 -9.56 16.67 -6.56
N GLY A 321 -10.09 16.82 -5.34
CA GLY A 321 -11.49 17.10 -5.09
C GLY A 321 -12.40 15.88 -4.94
N VAL A 322 -11.93 14.68 -5.28
CA VAL A 322 -12.64 13.40 -5.05
C VAL A 322 -11.81 12.50 -4.15
N ASN A 323 -12.37 11.36 -3.69
CA ASN A 323 -11.66 10.39 -2.86
C ASN A 323 -10.33 9.98 -3.51
N GLY A 324 -9.32 9.78 -2.68
CA GLY A 324 -8.08 9.11 -3.05
C GLY A 324 -8.16 7.61 -2.88
N SER A 325 -7.10 6.91 -3.25
CA SER A 325 -6.99 5.46 -3.15
C SER A 325 -5.91 5.04 -2.17
N GLY A 326 -6.22 4.04 -1.36
CA GLY A 326 -5.31 3.43 -0.41
C GLY A 326 -5.34 1.92 -0.43
N LYS A 327 -4.80 1.34 0.64
CA LYS A 327 -4.94 -0.06 1.00
C LYS A 327 -5.33 -0.14 2.46
N HIS A 328 -6.48 -0.74 2.76
CA HIS A 328 -6.79 -1.07 4.13
C HIS A 328 -6.05 -2.37 4.49
N ASN A 329 -5.05 -2.27 5.36
CA ASN A 329 -4.24 -3.40 5.77
C ASN A 329 -4.89 -4.09 6.97
N ASN A 330 -5.70 -5.10 6.72
CA ASN A 330 -6.32 -5.93 7.75
C ASN A 330 -5.27 -6.86 8.35
N TRP A 331 -4.95 -6.71 9.63
CA TRP A 331 -3.90 -7.42 10.33
C TRP A 331 -4.43 -8.18 11.54
N SER A 332 -4.02 -9.44 11.69
CA SER A 332 -4.35 -10.30 12.83
C SER A 332 -3.23 -11.29 13.12
N LEU A 333 -3.35 -12.03 14.23
CA LEU A 333 -2.37 -13.04 14.69
C LEU A 333 -3.07 -14.38 14.87
N ALA A 334 -2.70 -15.36 14.05
CA ALA A 334 -3.27 -16.71 14.10
C ALA A 334 -2.26 -17.76 14.56
N SER A 335 -2.67 -18.62 15.50
CA SER A 335 -1.85 -19.75 15.92
C SER A 335 -1.93 -20.92 14.92
N ASP A 336 -0.96 -21.82 14.99
CA ASP A 336 -0.93 -23.11 14.26
C ASP A 336 -2.09 -24.05 14.69
N THR A 337 -2.74 -23.77 15.80
CA THR A 337 -3.94 -24.49 16.29
C THR A 337 -5.26 -23.84 15.85
N GLY A 338 -5.21 -22.76 15.04
CA GLY A 338 -6.37 -22.08 14.51
C GLY A 338 -7.00 -21.02 15.41
N ILE A 339 -6.34 -20.63 16.50
CA ILE A 339 -6.82 -19.59 17.42
C ILE A 339 -6.34 -18.22 16.92
N ASN A 340 -7.26 -17.28 16.75
CA ASN A 340 -6.94 -15.87 16.51
C ASN A 340 -6.78 -15.13 17.84
N MET A 341 -5.62 -14.53 18.10
CA MET A 341 -5.35 -13.78 19.35
C MET A 341 -6.21 -12.53 19.51
N LEU A 342 -6.77 -12.03 18.41
CA LEU A 342 -7.63 -10.83 18.38
C LEU A 342 -9.13 -11.16 18.41
N ASP A 343 -9.49 -12.42 18.61
CA ASP A 343 -10.89 -12.81 18.80
C ASP A 343 -11.32 -12.54 20.25
N PRO A 344 -12.21 -11.55 20.49
CA PRO A 344 -12.69 -11.23 21.85
C PRO A 344 -13.60 -12.30 22.43
N GLY A 345 -14.14 -13.22 21.59
CA GLY A 345 -15.18 -14.15 22.00
C GLY A 345 -16.53 -13.48 22.25
N ILE A 346 -17.46 -14.24 22.81
CA ILE A 346 -18.83 -13.75 23.11
C ILE A 346 -18.84 -12.82 24.32
N THR A 347 -17.93 -13.04 25.27
CA THR A 347 -17.80 -12.26 26.51
C THR A 347 -16.41 -11.62 26.61
N PRO A 348 -16.14 -10.51 25.88
CA PRO A 348 -14.81 -9.87 25.85
C PRO A 348 -14.25 -9.53 27.25
N HIS A 349 -15.10 -9.16 28.20
CA HIS A 349 -14.70 -8.82 29.56
C HIS A 349 -14.15 -10.01 30.38
N GLU A 350 -14.45 -11.25 30.00
CA GLU A 350 -13.95 -12.48 30.64
C GLU A 350 -12.70 -13.04 29.92
N ASN A 351 -12.41 -12.60 28.69
CA ASN A 351 -11.28 -13.07 27.91
C ASN A 351 -10.00 -12.32 28.27
N ILE A 352 -9.37 -12.73 29.38
CA ILE A 352 -8.18 -12.06 29.92
C ILE A 352 -7.00 -12.09 28.94
N GLN A 353 -6.83 -13.16 28.17
CA GLN A 353 -5.78 -13.24 27.14
C GLN A 353 -6.01 -12.19 26.06
N PHE A 354 -7.23 -12.07 25.53
CA PHE A 354 -7.57 -11.02 24.56
C PHE A 354 -7.35 -9.62 25.12
N LEU A 355 -7.76 -9.36 26.35
CA LEU A 355 -7.58 -8.05 27.01
C LEU A 355 -6.10 -7.70 27.19
N LEU A 356 -5.25 -8.67 27.52
CA LEU A 356 -3.80 -8.47 27.57
C LEU A 356 -3.23 -8.14 26.18
N VAL A 357 -3.61 -8.90 25.16
CA VAL A 357 -3.18 -8.67 23.76
C VAL A 357 -3.60 -7.28 23.30
N LEU A 358 -4.85 -6.89 23.54
CA LEU A 358 -5.36 -5.56 23.23
C LEU A 358 -4.56 -4.45 23.93
N ALA A 359 -4.31 -4.60 25.23
CA ALA A 359 -3.54 -3.63 26.02
C ALA A 359 -2.08 -3.49 25.51
N CYS A 360 -1.47 -4.60 25.14
CA CYS A 360 -0.14 -4.60 24.51
C CYS A 360 -0.13 -3.88 23.15
N ILE A 361 -1.13 -4.10 22.31
CA ILE A 361 -1.26 -3.41 21.02
C ILE A 361 -1.48 -1.91 21.23
N MET A 362 -2.33 -1.53 22.17
CA MET A 362 -2.53 -0.12 22.52
C MET A 362 -1.22 0.56 22.95
N LYS A 363 -0.44 -0.09 23.81
CA LYS A 363 0.89 0.37 24.20
C LYS A 363 1.81 0.50 23.00
N ALA A 364 1.91 -0.55 22.17
CA ALA A 364 2.78 -0.59 21.01
C ALA A 364 2.50 0.57 20.05
N VAL A 365 1.23 0.80 19.73
CA VAL A 365 0.80 1.86 18.82
C VAL A 365 0.98 3.26 19.44
N ASP A 366 0.73 3.44 20.73
CA ASP A 366 0.92 4.72 21.40
C ASP A 366 2.40 5.12 21.50
N VAL A 367 3.27 4.18 21.87
CA VAL A 367 4.71 4.42 22.01
C VAL A 367 5.40 4.64 20.66
N HIS A 368 4.96 3.93 19.63
CA HIS A 368 5.58 3.92 18.30
C HIS A 368 4.68 4.48 17.19
N ALA A 369 3.78 5.41 17.54
CA ALA A 369 2.90 6.08 16.59
C ALA A 369 3.65 6.77 15.45
N ASP A 370 4.83 7.30 15.73
CA ASP A 370 5.74 7.90 14.75
C ASP A 370 6.22 6.90 13.69
N LEU A 371 6.68 5.72 14.11
CA LEU A 371 7.11 4.66 13.20
C LEU A 371 5.93 4.10 12.39
N LEU A 372 4.76 3.93 13.02
CA LEU A 372 3.58 3.45 12.31
C LEU A 372 3.11 4.48 11.27
N ARG A 373 3.12 5.78 11.59
CA ARG A 373 2.84 6.83 10.60
C ARG A 373 3.87 6.84 9.47
N GLN A 374 5.15 6.71 9.80
CA GLN A 374 6.24 6.69 8.82
C GLN A 374 6.10 5.49 7.86
N SER A 375 5.68 4.32 8.35
CA SER A 375 5.54 3.10 7.53
C SER A 375 4.51 3.21 6.39
N ALA A 376 3.69 4.24 6.35
CA ALA A 376 2.75 4.57 5.29
C ALA A 376 3.10 5.90 4.60
N ALA A 377 4.35 6.34 4.71
CA ALA A 377 4.81 7.61 4.17
C ALA A 377 5.26 7.47 2.71
N VAL A 378 4.40 7.88 1.80
CA VAL A 378 4.70 8.04 0.37
C VAL A 378 4.27 9.43 -0.08
N PRO A 379 4.92 10.03 -1.11
CA PRO A 379 4.60 11.39 -1.56
C PRO A 379 3.12 11.61 -1.86
N GLY A 380 2.45 10.62 -2.43
CA GLY A 380 1.02 10.68 -2.78
C GLY A 380 0.10 10.80 -1.55
N ASN A 381 0.48 10.24 -0.41
CA ASN A 381 -0.30 10.33 0.82
C ASN A 381 -0.34 11.74 1.43
N ASP A 382 0.62 12.61 1.10
CA ASP A 382 0.58 14.02 1.50
C ASP A 382 -0.62 14.76 0.89
N TYR A 383 -1.13 14.27 -0.25
CA TYR A 383 -2.33 14.79 -0.92
C TYR A 383 -3.63 14.06 -0.54
N ARG A 384 -3.53 12.83 0.00
CA ARG A 384 -4.67 11.97 0.30
C ARG A 384 -5.12 12.08 1.76
N LEU A 385 -4.20 12.05 2.73
CA LEU A 385 -4.53 11.94 4.15
C LEU A 385 -5.28 13.15 4.69
N GLY A 386 -6.25 12.91 5.58
CA GLY A 386 -6.96 13.93 6.35
C GLY A 386 -8.31 14.35 5.79
N ALA A 387 -8.79 13.77 4.69
CA ALA A 387 -10.11 14.05 4.12
C ALA A 387 -10.61 12.93 3.22
N GLN A 388 -11.90 12.92 2.91
CA GLN A 388 -12.49 12.06 1.88
C GLN A 388 -12.16 10.57 2.08
N GLU A 389 -12.54 10.04 3.24
CA GLU A 389 -12.34 8.65 3.69
C GLU A 389 -10.88 8.25 4.00
N ALA A 390 -9.90 9.10 3.76
CA ALA A 390 -8.53 8.86 4.20
C ALA A 390 -8.32 9.38 5.63
N PRO A 391 -7.71 8.58 6.54
CA PRO A 391 -7.51 8.98 7.93
C PRO A 391 -6.60 10.19 8.05
N PRO A 392 -6.71 10.98 9.14
CA PRO A 392 -5.76 12.06 9.43
C PRO A 392 -4.36 11.50 9.73
N ALA A 393 -3.34 12.34 9.62
CA ALA A 393 -1.95 11.97 9.91
C ALA A 393 -1.65 11.74 11.42
N ILE A 394 -2.66 11.77 12.27
CA ILE A 394 -2.58 11.51 13.70
C ILE A 394 -2.94 10.05 13.94
N ILE A 395 -2.01 9.25 14.44
CA ILE A 395 -2.29 7.86 14.82
C ILE A 395 -3.18 7.85 16.05
N SER A 396 -4.32 7.17 15.95
CA SER A 396 -5.25 6.87 17.04
C SER A 396 -5.89 5.50 16.80
N ILE A 397 -6.44 4.91 17.85
CA ILE A 397 -7.10 3.60 17.81
C ILE A 397 -8.59 3.76 17.99
N PHE A 398 -9.38 3.20 17.08
CA PHE A 398 -10.81 2.97 17.27
C PHE A 398 -11.02 1.56 17.80
N VAL A 399 -11.73 1.42 18.91
CA VAL A 399 -12.04 0.11 19.51
C VAL A 399 -13.53 -0.23 19.50
N GLY A 400 -14.39 0.74 19.23
CA GLY A 400 -15.85 0.60 19.28
C GLY A 400 -16.41 0.62 20.71
N GLU A 401 -17.73 0.85 20.81
CA GLU A 401 -18.41 1.09 22.09
C GLU A 401 -18.32 -0.07 23.08
N GLN A 402 -18.35 -1.32 22.60
CA GLN A 402 -18.32 -2.50 23.47
C GLN A 402 -16.95 -2.63 24.17
N ILE A 403 -15.89 -2.53 23.43
CA ILE A 403 -14.52 -2.69 23.96
C ILE A 403 -14.14 -1.45 24.77
N GLU A 404 -14.56 -0.25 24.35
CA GLU A 404 -14.33 0.97 25.14
C GLU A 404 -15.00 0.89 26.53
N ASP A 405 -16.23 0.38 26.60
CA ASP A 405 -16.94 0.18 27.88
C ASP A 405 -16.18 -0.80 28.79
N VAL A 406 -15.65 -1.90 28.25
CA VAL A 406 -14.83 -2.85 29.04
C VAL A 406 -13.54 -2.18 29.53
N ILE A 407 -12.87 -1.40 28.68
CA ILE A 407 -11.67 -0.63 29.04
C ILE A 407 -12.01 0.37 30.16
N ASP A 408 -13.13 1.07 30.07
CA ASP A 408 -13.56 2.05 31.07
C ASP A 408 -13.83 1.41 32.42
N GLN A 409 -14.48 0.24 32.43
CA GLN A 409 -14.68 -0.54 33.67
C GLN A 409 -13.32 -0.93 34.28
N LEU A 410 -12.41 -1.48 33.50
CA LEU A 410 -11.08 -1.89 33.98
C LEU A 410 -10.26 -0.71 34.50
N CYS A 411 -10.28 0.43 33.82
CA CYS A 411 -9.56 1.63 34.24
C CYS A 411 -10.13 2.22 35.56
N SER A 412 -11.45 2.27 35.68
CA SER A 412 -12.12 2.91 36.83
C SER A 412 -12.18 2.03 38.08
N THR A 413 -12.57 0.76 37.93
CA THR A 413 -12.82 -0.16 39.07
C THR A 413 -11.74 -1.23 39.24
N GLY A 414 -10.96 -1.50 38.18
CA GLY A 414 -9.96 -2.57 38.11
C GLY A 414 -10.55 -3.94 37.75
N SER A 415 -11.85 -4.03 37.48
CA SER A 415 -12.51 -5.24 36.97
C SER A 415 -13.63 -4.86 36.04
N ALA A 416 -13.83 -5.65 34.98
CA ALA A 416 -14.97 -5.55 34.08
C ALA A 416 -16.00 -6.64 34.47
N THR A 417 -17.25 -6.27 34.59
CA THR A 417 -18.32 -7.16 35.08
C THR A 417 -19.33 -7.53 33.99
N HIS A 418 -19.31 -6.83 32.89
CA HIS A 418 -20.19 -7.05 31.73
C HIS A 418 -19.60 -6.48 30.43
N SER A 419 -20.13 -6.96 29.30
CA SER A 419 -19.89 -6.36 27.98
C SER A 419 -21.23 -5.88 27.43
N LYS A 420 -21.24 -4.71 26.80
CA LYS A 420 -22.40 -4.24 26.04
C LYS A 420 -22.70 -5.22 24.91
N THR A 421 -23.99 -5.53 24.73
CA THR A 421 -24.46 -6.32 23.58
C THR A 421 -25.12 -5.40 22.57
N GLY A 422 -24.92 -5.66 21.27
CA GLY A 422 -25.50 -4.85 20.21
C GLY A 422 -27.02 -4.90 20.15
N GLY A 423 -27.66 -5.88 20.83
CA GLY A 423 -29.10 -6.12 20.76
C GLY A 423 -29.52 -6.76 19.43
N LYS A 424 -30.85 -6.93 19.24
CA LYS A 424 -31.40 -7.44 17.98
C LYS A 424 -31.86 -6.30 17.10
N LEU A 425 -31.53 -6.40 15.84
CA LEU A 425 -32.03 -5.55 14.76
C LEU A 425 -33.30 -6.18 14.21
N MET A 426 -34.43 -5.52 14.51
CA MET A 426 -35.73 -5.93 13.98
C MET A 426 -36.01 -5.09 12.74
N THR A 427 -36.10 -5.74 11.58
CA THR A 427 -36.40 -5.05 10.32
C THR A 427 -37.84 -4.58 10.22
N GLY A 428 -38.72 -5.09 11.11
CA GLY A 428 -40.17 -4.83 11.07
C GLY A 428 -40.92 -5.51 9.90
N VAL A 429 -40.24 -6.37 9.17
CA VAL A 429 -40.78 -7.08 8.02
C VAL A 429 -40.77 -8.58 8.33
N THR A 430 -41.94 -9.22 8.27
CA THR A 430 -42.10 -10.65 8.65
C THR A 430 -41.33 -11.64 7.75
N THR A 431 -40.96 -11.26 6.54
CA THR A 431 -40.20 -12.08 5.61
C THR A 431 -38.67 -11.96 5.81
N LEU A 432 -38.21 -11.04 6.63
CA LEU A 432 -36.81 -10.87 6.96
C LEU A 432 -36.51 -11.39 8.37
N PRO A 433 -35.41 -12.14 8.55
CA PRO A 433 -35.03 -12.59 9.88
C PRO A 433 -34.60 -11.42 10.77
N ASP A 434 -34.81 -11.56 12.08
CA ASP A 434 -34.12 -10.74 13.06
C ASP A 434 -32.66 -11.18 13.13
N PHE A 435 -31.72 -10.23 13.19
CA PHE A 435 -30.29 -10.53 13.33
C PHE A 435 -29.70 -9.74 14.51
N ASP A 436 -28.66 -10.32 15.09
CA ASP A 436 -27.92 -9.66 16.13
C ASP A 436 -27.18 -8.45 15.52
N LYS A 437 -27.34 -7.29 16.15
CA LYS A 437 -26.61 -6.09 15.76
C LYS A 437 -25.18 -6.24 16.26
N ASP A 438 -24.20 -6.02 15.36
CA ASP A 438 -22.81 -5.90 15.79
C ASP A 438 -22.67 -4.80 16.86
N ALA A 439 -21.98 -5.11 17.92
CA ALA A 439 -21.77 -4.16 19.01
C ALA A 439 -20.70 -3.09 18.65
N THR A 440 -20.00 -3.26 17.53
CA THR A 440 -18.99 -2.34 17.01
C THR A 440 -19.42 -1.81 15.65
N ASP A 441 -19.47 -0.48 15.50
CA ASP A 441 -19.59 0.18 14.20
C ASP A 441 -18.18 0.43 13.64
N ARG A 442 -18.09 0.70 12.32
CA ARG A 442 -16.84 1.07 11.67
C ARG A 442 -16.66 2.59 11.70
N ASN A 443 -15.50 3.07 12.15
CA ASN A 443 -15.13 4.48 12.06
C ASN A 443 -14.21 4.69 10.86
N ARG A 444 -14.76 5.20 9.76
CA ARG A 444 -14.02 5.44 8.51
C ARG A 444 -12.92 6.49 8.64
N THR A 445 -12.95 7.31 9.69
CA THR A 445 -11.95 8.36 9.93
C THR A 445 -10.80 7.89 10.82
N SER A 446 -10.86 6.68 11.39
CA SER A 446 -9.79 6.15 12.24
C SER A 446 -8.63 5.58 11.42
N PRO A 447 -7.39 5.92 11.72
CA PRO A 447 -6.22 5.34 11.05
C PRO A 447 -5.94 3.88 11.43
N PHE A 448 -6.35 3.45 12.64
CA PHE A 448 -6.14 2.09 13.13
C PHE A 448 -7.39 1.64 13.90
N ALA A 449 -8.19 0.78 13.28
CA ALA A 449 -9.51 0.41 13.78
C ALA A 449 -9.59 -1.07 14.12
N PHE A 450 -10.10 -1.40 15.30
CA PHE A 450 -10.48 -2.76 15.67
C PHE A 450 -11.84 -3.11 15.03
N THR A 451 -11.88 -4.16 14.22
CA THR A 451 -13.06 -4.56 13.45
C THR A 451 -13.54 -5.97 13.82
N GLY A 452 -13.60 -6.26 15.11
CA GLY A 452 -14.16 -7.48 15.68
C GLY A 452 -13.14 -8.58 15.98
N ASN A 453 -12.23 -8.90 15.08
CA ASN A 453 -11.20 -9.92 15.28
C ASN A 453 -9.86 -9.61 14.58
N LYS A 454 -9.68 -8.36 14.18
CA LYS A 454 -8.49 -7.85 13.49
C LYS A 454 -8.39 -6.35 13.68
N PHE A 455 -7.21 -5.80 13.44
CA PHE A 455 -7.02 -4.37 13.25
C PHE A 455 -6.88 -4.02 11.78
N GLU A 456 -7.48 -2.93 11.38
CA GLU A 456 -7.42 -2.37 10.04
C GLU A 456 -6.57 -1.10 10.07
N PHE A 457 -5.38 -1.15 9.46
CA PHE A 457 -4.52 0.02 9.28
C PHE A 457 -4.81 0.66 7.93
N ARG A 458 -5.38 1.88 7.95
CA ARG A 458 -6.02 2.52 6.79
C ARG A 458 -5.17 3.56 6.08
N MET A 459 -3.92 3.75 6.50
CA MET A 459 -3.07 4.82 5.97
C MET A 459 -2.25 4.42 4.75
N VAL A 460 -2.05 3.13 4.47
CA VAL A 460 -1.19 2.68 3.37
C VAL A 460 -1.69 3.20 2.03
N GLY A 461 -0.80 3.76 1.23
CA GLY A 461 -1.11 4.31 -0.08
C GLY A 461 -1.39 3.24 -1.14
N SER A 462 -2.18 3.58 -2.17
CA SER A 462 -2.51 2.65 -3.26
C SER A 462 -1.27 2.17 -4.03
N SER A 463 -0.26 3.02 -4.19
CA SER A 463 0.98 2.68 -4.89
C SER A 463 1.99 1.93 -4.04
N ASP A 464 1.85 1.96 -2.72
CA ASP A 464 2.85 1.46 -1.78
C ASP A 464 2.78 -0.06 -1.57
N SER A 465 3.84 -0.64 -1.02
CA SER A 465 3.86 -2.02 -0.53
C SER A 465 3.36 -2.05 0.91
N VAL A 466 2.51 -3.02 1.24
CA VAL A 466 2.08 -3.21 2.64
C VAL A 466 3.19 -3.83 3.53
N ALA A 467 4.35 -4.15 2.97
CA ALA A 467 5.45 -4.79 3.71
C ALA A 467 5.90 -3.94 4.89
N GLU A 468 6.23 -2.65 4.67
CA GLU A 468 6.77 -1.74 5.67
C GLU A 468 5.84 -1.60 6.87
N SER A 469 4.55 -1.37 6.64
CA SER A 469 3.55 -1.25 7.70
C SER A 469 3.42 -2.53 8.53
N ASN A 470 3.54 -3.71 7.90
CA ASN A 470 3.53 -4.98 8.61
C ASN A 470 4.85 -5.24 9.37
N VAL A 471 6.00 -4.80 8.83
CA VAL A 471 7.28 -4.84 9.56
C VAL A 471 7.18 -4.05 10.86
N VAL A 472 6.66 -2.83 10.79
CA VAL A 472 6.50 -1.97 11.97
C VAL A 472 5.50 -2.58 12.94
N LEU A 473 4.27 -2.93 12.49
CA LEU A 473 3.23 -3.52 13.35
C LEU A 473 3.73 -4.77 14.08
N ASN A 474 4.34 -5.70 13.36
CA ASN A 474 4.86 -6.93 13.95
C ASN A 474 5.93 -6.65 15.01
N THR A 475 6.84 -5.70 14.73
CA THR A 475 7.98 -5.43 15.63
C THR A 475 7.57 -4.68 16.89
N ILE A 476 6.72 -3.65 16.76
CA ILE A 476 6.24 -2.89 17.94
C ILE A 476 5.37 -3.74 18.86
N VAL A 477 4.55 -4.63 18.28
CA VAL A 477 3.74 -5.57 19.07
C VAL A 477 4.60 -6.67 19.69
N ALA A 478 5.64 -7.15 18.99
CA ALA A 478 6.61 -8.07 19.56
C ALA A 478 7.33 -7.48 20.78
N GLU A 479 7.69 -6.20 20.77
CA GLU A 479 8.26 -5.51 21.94
C GLU A 479 7.28 -5.51 23.12
N ALA A 480 6.03 -5.10 22.89
CA ALA A 480 5.02 -5.06 23.94
C ALA A 480 4.72 -6.45 24.52
N PHE A 481 4.66 -7.49 23.67
CA PHE A 481 4.49 -8.87 24.11
C PHE A 481 5.70 -9.37 24.89
N LYS A 482 6.92 -9.03 24.47
CA LYS A 482 8.14 -9.40 25.20
C LYS A 482 8.13 -8.80 26.59
N GLU A 483 7.85 -7.51 26.73
CA GLU A 483 7.83 -6.84 28.03
C GLU A 483 6.74 -7.41 28.93
N ALA A 484 5.54 -7.68 28.39
CA ALA A 484 4.48 -8.32 29.13
C ALA A 484 4.85 -9.74 29.59
N ALA A 485 5.43 -10.54 28.69
CA ALA A 485 5.86 -11.89 29.02
C ALA A 485 6.98 -11.89 30.07
N ASP A 486 7.99 -11.03 29.94
CA ASP A 486 9.10 -10.92 30.91
C ASP A 486 8.58 -10.58 32.31
N GLU A 487 7.58 -9.70 32.44
CA GLU A 487 6.96 -9.33 33.70
C GLU A 487 6.12 -10.47 34.31
N LEU A 488 5.31 -11.13 33.46
CA LEU A 488 4.42 -12.19 33.90
C LEU A 488 5.15 -13.49 34.25
N GLU A 489 6.24 -13.82 33.54
CA GLU A 489 7.12 -14.97 33.86
C GLU A 489 7.86 -14.80 35.20
N ALA A 490 8.10 -13.56 35.62
CA ALA A 490 8.76 -13.24 36.88
C ALA A 490 7.80 -13.14 38.08
N ALA A 491 6.48 -13.21 37.85
CA ALA A 491 5.47 -13.01 38.88
C ALA A 491 5.22 -14.27 39.75
N ASP A 492 5.11 -14.12 41.05
CA ASP A 492 4.73 -15.21 41.97
C ASP A 492 3.25 -15.59 41.85
N ASP A 493 2.37 -14.63 41.54
CA ASP A 493 0.93 -14.81 41.33
C ASP A 493 0.55 -14.31 39.95
N PHE A 494 0.40 -15.21 38.99
CA PHE A 494 0.10 -14.91 37.61
C PHE A 494 -1.23 -14.18 37.45
N ASP A 495 -2.30 -14.64 38.12
CA ASP A 495 -3.64 -14.06 37.95
C ASP A 495 -3.69 -12.61 38.42
N LEU A 496 -3.07 -12.33 39.57
CA LEU A 496 -2.97 -10.97 40.07
C LEU A 496 -2.10 -10.08 39.18
N ALA A 497 -0.97 -10.63 38.74
CA ALA A 497 -0.02 -9.89 37.90
C ALA A 497 -0.61 -9.51 36.54
N VAL A 498 -1.32 -10.42 35.86
CA VAL A 498 -1.93 -10.15 34.55
C VAL A 498 -3.02 -9.10 34.65
N HIS A 499 -3.87 -9.14 35.68
CA HIS A 499 -4.89 -8.11 35.90
C HIS A 499 -4.29 -6.72 36.17
N ASN A 500 -3.25 -6.66 37.00
CA ASN A 500 -2.54 -5.42 37.28
C ASN A 500 -1.84 -4.86 36.05
N LEU A 501 -1.21 -5.72 35.24
CA LEU A 501 -0.55 -5.35 34.01
C LEU A 501 -1.56 -4.77 33.01
N ILE A 502 -2.66 -5.47 32.75
CA ILE A 502 -3.73 -5.00 31.85
C ILE A 502 -4.22 -3.62 32.29
N LYS A 503 -4.60 -3.48 33.59
CA LYS A 503 -5.08 -2.21 34.12
C LYS A 503 -4.05 -1.09 33.93
N ARG A 504 -2.79 -1.34 34.26
CA ARG A 504 -1.72 -0.36 34.11
C ARG A 504 -1.56 0.08 32.65
N LEU A 505 -1.43 -0.84 31.71
CA LEU A 505 -1.27 -0.54 30.29
C LEU A 505 -2.47 0.23 29.74
N LEU A 506 -3.69 -0.18 30.07
CA LEU A 506 -4.90 0.51 29.62
C LEU A 506 -4.96 1.94 30.13
N VAL A 507 -4.59 2.19 31.42
CA VAL A 507 -4.58 3.54 31.99
C VAL A 507 -3.51 4.42 31.36
N GLU A 508 -2.28 3.90 31.21
CA GLU A 508 -1.12 4.64 30.70
C GLU A 508 -1.31 5.02 29.23
N HIS A 509 -1.90 4.14 28.42
CA HIS A 509 -2.02 4.30 26.97
C HIS A 509 -3.43 4.65 26.48
N ARG A 510 -4.38 4.95 27.41
CA ARG A 510 -5.75 5.33 27.03
C ARG A 510 -5.80 6.54 26.09
N ARG A 511 -4.81 7.43 26.15
CA ARG A 511 -4.77 8.64 25.33
C ARG A 511 -4.83 8.38 23.82
N ILE A 512 -4.45 7.16 23.36
CA ILE A 512 -4.45 6.79 21.95
C ILE A 512 -5.85 6.42 21.42
N ILE A 513 -6.81 6.11 22.31
CA ILE A 513 -8.16 5.73 21.91
C ILE A 513 -8.94 6.96 21.48
N PHE A 514 -9.54 6.89 20.29
CA PHE A 514 -10.46 7.89 19.80
C PHE A 514 -11.54 7.26 18.90
N ASN A 515 -12.79 7.31 19.37
CA ASN A 515 -13.96 6.76 18.66
C ASN A 515 -14.78 7.85 17.93
N GLY A 516 -14.33 9.10 17.95
CA GLY A 516 -15.02 10.24 17.34
C GLY A 516 -14.64 10.47 15.87
N ASN A 517 -15.10 11.60 15.34
CA ASN A 517 -14.79 12.03 13.96
C ASN A 517 -13.39 12.64 13.87
N GLY A 518 -12.46 11.92 13.23
CA GLY A 518 -11.05 12.30 13.06
C GLY A 518 -10.81 13.50 12.13
N TYR A 519 -11.81 13.96 11.37
CA TYR A 519 -11.66 15.07 10.41
C TYR A 519 -11.90 16.45 11.04
N THR A 520 -12.30 16.51 12.30
CA THR A 520 -12.62 17.79 12.95
C THR A 520 -11.36 18.50 13.45
N ASP A 521 -11.33 19.83 13.36
CA ASP A 521 -10.28 20.66 13.98
C ASP A 521 -10.22 20.43 15.51
N ALA A 522 -11.36 20.17 16.15
CA ALA A 522 -11.45 19.83 17.56
C ALA A 522 -10.65 18.55 17.90
N TRP A 523 -10.59 17.58 16.99
CA TRP A 523 -9.74 16.40 17.18
C TRP A 523 -8.26 16.76 17.10
N VAL A 524 -7.85 17.60 16.16
CA VAL A 524 -6.46 18.05 16.04
C VAL A 524 -6.00 18.74 17.32
N GLU A 525 -6.83 19.61 17.89
CA GLU A 525 -6.56 20.30 19.16
C GLU A 525 -6.51 19.32 20.34
N GLU A 526 -7.45 18.36 20.39
CA GLU A 526 -7.51 17.35 21.44
C GLU A 526 -6.31 16.40 21.37
N ALA A 527 -5.93 15.96 20.18
CA ALA A 527 -4.76 15.12 19.95
C ALA A 527 -3.47 15.81 20.44
N ALA A 528 -3.33 17.11 20.13
CA ALA A 528 -2.20 17.90 20.63
C ALA A 528 -2.19 17.99 22.17
N ARG A 529 -3.36 18.19 22.83
CA ARG A 529 -3.47 18.17 24.30
C ARG A 529 -3.10 16.82 24.90
N ARG A 530 -3.43 15.72 24.21
CA ARG A 530 -3.05 14.34 24.60
C ARG A 530 -1.57 14.04 24.33
N GLY A 531 -0.84 14.92 23.64
CA GLY A 531 0.55 14.70 23.25
C GLY A 531 0.71 13.69 22.11
N LEU A 532 -0.34 13.50 21.29
CA LEU A 532 -0.26 12.67 20.08
C LEU A 532 0.40 13.45 18.94
N LEU A 533 1.24 12.77 18.16
CA LEU A 533 1.97 13.36 17.05
C LEU A 533 1.07 13.58 15.84
N ASN A 534 1.30 14.68 15.13
CA ASN A 534 0.67 14.98 13.86
C ASN A 534 1.73 15.18 12.77
N LEU A 535 2.24 14.08 12.22
CA LEU A 535 3.26 14.09 11.17
C LEU A 535 2.55 14.19 9.80
N LYS A 536 2.26 15.42 9.37
CA LYS A 536 1.38 15.73 8.23
C LYS A 536 1.93 15.25 6.89
N CYS A 537 3.23 15.31 6.68
CA CYS A 537 3.85 14.94 5.42
C CYS A 537 4.89 13.82 5.59
N MET A 538 5.29 13.24 4.46
CA MET A 538 6.31 12.21 4.42
C MET A 538 7.63 12.72 5.01
N VAL A 539 8.06 13.92 4.62
CA VAL A 539 9.37 14.48 5.02
C VAL A 539 9.46 14.63 6.54
N ASP A 540 8.37 15.01 7.22
CA ASP A 540 8.31 15.13 8.69
C ASP A 540 8.35 13.77 9.39
N SER A 541 7.95 12.68 8.72
CA SER A 541 7.90 11.34 9.31
C SER A 541 9.22 10.56 9.19
N ILE A 542 10.01 10.78 8.15
CA ILE A 542 11.27 10.06 7.89
C ILE A 542 12.25 10.08 9.08
N PRO A 543 12.42 11.20 9.84
CA PRO A 543 13.30 11.21 11.00
C PRO A 543 13.00 10.14 12.05
N SER A 544 11.77 9.62 12.10
CA SER A 544 11.37 8.54 13.04
C SER A 544 12.22 7.28 12.88
N LEU A 545 12.72 6.99 11.66
CA LEU A 545 13.55 5.83 11.35
C LEU A 545 14.95 5.90 12.01
N VAL A 546 15.48 7.10 12.23
CA VAL A 546 16.86 7.31 12.67
C VAL A 546 16.96 7.86 14.10
N THR A 547 16.00 7.47 14.94
CA THR A 547 16.00 7.76 16.37
C THR A 547 16.66 6.63 17.17
N GLU A 548 17.22 6.94 18.35
CA GLU A 548 17.73 5.92 19.27
C GLU A 548 16.66 4.90 19.66
N LYS A 549 15.39 5.34 19.75
CA LYS A 549 14.23 4.46 19.99
C LYS A 549 14.08 3.44 18.85
N ALA A 550 14.13 3.87 17.59
CA ALA A 550 14.03 3.01 16.44
C ALA A 550 15.22 2.05 16.33
N PHE A 551 16.46 2.56 16.53
CA PHE A 551 17.66 1.72 16.51
C PHE A 551 17.61 0.63 17.57
N LYS A 552 17.13 0.95 18.79
CA LYS A 552 16.97 -0.02 19.85
C LYS A 552 15.88 -1.04 19.51
N LEU A 553 14.69 -0.60 19.14
CA LEU A 553 13.56 -1.47 18.81
C LEU A 553 13.94 -2.50 17.75
N PHE A 554 14.33 -2.03 16.58
CA PHE A 554 14.62 -2.92 15.46
C PHE A 554 15.87 -3.75 15.66
N GLY A 555 16.86 -3.22 16.36
CA GLY A 555 18.10 -3.93 16.71
C GLY A 555 17.87 -5.07 17.72
N ASP A 556 17.09 -4.84 18.77
CA ASP A 556 16.77 -5.83 19.80
C ASP A 556 16.04 -7.07 19.24
N PHE A 557 15.25 -6.87 18.17
CA PHE A 557 14.54 -7.93 17.47
C PHE A 557 15.23 -8.42 16.19
N GLY A 558 16.38 -7.85 15.83
CA GLY A 558 17.15 -8.25 14.65
C GLY A 558 16.42 -7.97 13.32
N VAL A 559 15.46 -7.03 13.31
CA VAL A 559 14.67 -6.69 12.12
C VAL A 559 15.44 -5.78 11.17
N TYR A 560 16.03 -4.71 11.72
CA TYR A 560 16.92 -3.81 11.01
C TYR A 560 18.19 -3.55 11.81
N THR A 561 19.30 -3.45 11.11
CA THR A 561 20.52 -2.83 11.66
C THR A 561 20.40 -1.30 11.58
N LYS A 562 21.19 -0.59 12.37
CA LYS A 562 21.27 0.88 12.30
C LYS A 562 21.58 1.36 10.88
N ALA A 563 22.53 0.72 10.20
CA ALA A 563 22.91 1.06 8.83
C ALA A 563 21.76 0.87 7.82
N GLU A 564 20.95 -0.20 8.00
CA GLU A 564 19.76 -0.44 7.16
C GLU A 564 18.69 0.65 7.36
N LEU A 565 18.49 1.15 8.58
CA LEU A 565 17.54 2.25 8.87
C LEU A 565 18.02 3.58 8.31
N GLU A 566 19.31 3.91 8.51
CA GLU A 566 19.91 5.14 7.96
C GLU A 566 19.83 5.15 6.42
N ALA A 567 20.09 4.00 5.79
CA ALA A 567 19.99 3.88 4.33
C ALA A 567 18.54 4.06 3.82
N ARG A 568 17.55 3.53 4.54
CA ARG A 568 16.14 3.71 4.18
C ARG A 568 15.71 5.16 4.29
N ALA A 569 16.09 5.84 5.35
CA ALA A 569 15.79 7.26 5.50
C ALA A 569 16.38 8.10 4.34
N GLU A 570 17.62 7.82 3.92
CA GLU A 570 18.24 8.51 2.77
C GLU A 570 17.51 8.21 1.47
N ILE A 571 17.11 6.96 1.23
CA ILE A 571 16.33 6.55 0.04
C ILE A 571 14.96 7.24 0.02
N GLU A 572 14.29 7.36 1.15
CA GLU A 572 12.97 8.00 1.23
C GLU A 572 13.06 9.51 0.97
N TYR A 573 14.03 10.21 1.53
CA TYR A 573 14.29 11.61 1.20
C TYR A 573 14.59 11.80 -0.30
N GLU A 574 15.41 10.92 -0.87
CA GLU A 574 15.73 10.95 -2.29
C GLU A 574 14.48 10.68 -3.16
N ALA A 575 13.67 9.69 -2.79
CA ALA A 575 12.44 9.34 -3.48
C ALA A 575 11.43 10.50 -3.47
N TYR A 576 11.23 11.14 -2.30
CA TYR A 576 10.38 12.32 -2.17
C TYR A 576 10.83 13.47 -3.08
N ALA A 577 12.10 13.84 -2.95
CA ALA A 577 12.68 14.96 -3.73
C ALA A 577 12.61 14.68 -5.25
N LYS A 578 12.87 13.46 -5.68
CA LYS A 578 12.76 13.06 -7.10
C LYS A 578 11.32 13.10 -7.59
N SER A 579 10.37 12.58 -6.83
CA SER A 579 8.95 12.56 -7.19
C SER A 579 8.41 13.98 -7.38
N VAL A 580 8.59 14.86 -6.42
CA VAL A 580 8.16 16.26 -6.50
C VAL A 580 8.85 17.00 -7.65
N ASN A 581 10.14 16.74 -7.88
CA ASN A 581 10.86 17.36 -9.00
C ASN A 581 10.35 16.88 -10.37
N ILE A 582 9.95 15.60 -10.51
CA ILE A 582 9.33 15.09 -11.73
C ILE A 582 7.97 15.75 -11.95
N GLU A 583 7.14 15.86 -10.93
CA GLU A 583 5.85 16.56 -10.99
C GLU A 583 6.02 18.01 -11.41
N ALA A 584 6.90 18.75 -10.74
CA ALA A 584 7.15 20.16 -11.05
C ALA A 584 7.66 20.38 -12.48
N LYS A 585 8.59 19.54 -12.96
CA LYS A 585 9.06 19.59 -14.35
C LYS A 585 7.98 19.23 -15.35
N THR A 586 7.10 18.29 -15.02
CA THR A 586 5.95 17.94 -15.86
C THR A 586 4.97 19.11 -15.96
N MET A 587 4.68 19.80 -14.84
CA MET A 587 3.87 21.03 -14.86
C MET A 587 4.48 22.10 -15.75
N ILE A 588 5.78 22.34 -15.65
CA ILE A 588 6.50 23.31 -16.50
C ILE A 588 6.35 22.96 -17.99
N ASP A 589 6.55 21.68 -18.34
CA ASP A 589 6.43 21.22 -19.73
C ASP A 589 5.01 21.38 -20.25
N MET A 590 4.00 20.95 -19.48
CA MET A 590 2.59 21.07 -19.87
C MET A 590 2.13 22.54 -19.95
N ALA A 591 2.48 23.35 -18.96
CA ALA A 591 2.16 24.77 -18.94
C ALA A 591 2.78 25.51 -20.11
N GLY A 592 4.09 25.35 -20.32
CA GLY A 592 4.86 26.07 -21.34
C GLY A 592 4.56 25.63 -22.76
N LYS A 593 4.34 24.34 -23.00
CA LYS A 593 4.21 23.79 -24.37
C LYS A 593 2.78 23.44 -24.77
N GLN A 594 1.86 23.32 -23.84
CA GLN A 594 0.49 22.93 -24.12
C GLN A 594 -0.52 24.01 -23.73
N ILE A 595 -0.60 24.40 -22.43
CA ILE A 595 -1.65 25.31 -21.95
C ILE A 595 -1.45 26.73 -22.51
N ILE A 596 -0.30 27.36 -22.26
CA ILE A 596 -0.03 28.73 -22.71
C ILE A 596 -0.25 28.90 -24.23
N PRO A 597 0.29 28.04 -25.12
CA PRO A 597 0.01 28.15 -26.55
C PRO A 597 -1.45 27.95 -26.92
N ALA A 598 -2.19 27.09 -26.22
CA ALA A 598 -3.61 26.87 -26.46
C ALA A 598 -4.44 28.11 -26.08
N VAL A 599 -4.17 28.71 -24.91
CA VAL A 599 -4.81 29.92 -24.44
C VAL A 599 -4.54 31.11 -25.39
N ILE A 600 -3.27 31.26 -25.85
CA ILE A 600 -2.93 32.30 -26.85
C ILE A 600 -3.75 32.13 -28.13
N ARG A 601 -3.91 30.89 -28.62
CA ARG A 601 -4.76 30.65 -29.81
C ARG A 601 -6.22 31.04 -29.55
N TYR A 602 -6.74 30.77 -28.38
CA TYR A 602 -8.11 31.14 -28.00
C TYR A 602 -8.30 32.66 -27.86
N THR A 603 -7.33 33.39 -27.28
CA THR A 603 -7.40 34.85 -27.18
C THR A 603 -7.46 35.53 -28.58
N ILE A 604 -6.80 34.94 -29.60
CA ILE A 604 -6.90 35.40 -30.99
C ILE A 604 -8.35 35.28 -31.49
N VAL A 605 -9.04 34.17 -31.18
CA VAL A 605 -10.45 33.96 -31.56
C VAL A 605 -11.34 35.03 -30.93
N LEU A 606 -11.20 35.30 -29.62
CA LEU A 606 -11.93 36.31 -28.89
C LEU A 606 -11.67 37.72 -29.47
N ALA A 607 -10.40 38.08 -29.70
CA ALA A 607 -10.01 39.38 -30.26
C ALA A 607 -10.57 39.58 -31.69
N ASN A 608 -10.53 38.56 -32.54
CA ASN A 608 -11.09 38.57 -33.87
C ASN A 608 -12.63 38.72 -33.82
N SER A 609 -13.31 37.97 -32.94
CA SER A 609 -14.75 38.09 -32.70
C SER A 609 -15.14 39.50 -32.31
N LEU A 610 -14.45 40.06 -31.29
CA LEU A 610 -14.67 41.44 -30.83
C LEU A 610 -14.52 42.47 -31.96
N SER A 611 -13.45 42.35 -32.72
CA SER A 611 -13.16 43.27 -33.84
C SER A 611 -14.18 43.15 -34.96
N ALA A 612 -14.54 41.93 -35.38
CA ALA A 612 -15.47 41.65 -36.45
C ALA A 612 -16.88 42.09 -36.12
N VAL A 613 -17.38 41.85 -34.90
CA VAL A 613 -18.70 42.29 -34.45
C VAL A 613 -18.80 43.81 -34.42
N ARG A 614 -17.80 44.51 -33.86
CA ARG A 614 -17.76 45.97 -33.84
C ARG A 614 -17.70 46.57 -35.23
N ALA A 615 -16.97 45.96 -36.15
CA ALA A 615 -16.89 46.45 -37.54
C ALA A 615 -18.19 46.22 -38.31
N ALA A 616 -18.87 45.10 -38.09
CA ALA A 616 -20.11 44.75 -38.77
C ALA A 616 -21.35 45.49 -38.22
N CYS A 617 -21.40 45.71 -36.91
CA CYS A 617 -22.50 46.36 -36.21
C CYS A 617 -21.94 47.15 -35.01
N PRO A 618 -21.62 48.45 -35.16
CA PRO A 618 -21.03 49.25 -34.08
C PRO A 618 -21.89 49.35 -32.81
N GLU A 619 -23.21 49.21 -32.95
CA GLU A 619 -24.19 49.25 -31.84
C GLU A 619 -24.34 47.92 -31.11
N ALA A 620 -23.72 46.82 -31.61
CA ALA A 620 -23.82 45.53 -30.97
C ALA A 620 -23.12 45.54 -29.61
N ASP A 621 -23.75 44.94 -28.61
CA ASP A 621 -23.11 44.70 -27.32
C ASP A 621 -22.02 43.63 -27.45
N VAL A 622 -20.79 43.97 -27.11
CA VAL A 622 -19.61 43.12 -27.11
C VAL A 622 -18.98 42.98 -25.72
N SER A 623 -19.76 43.23 -24.69
CA SER A 623 -19.30 43.15 -23.29
C SER A 623 -18.77 41.75 -22.95
N VAL A 624 -19.47 40.70 -23.39
CA VAL A 624 -19.07 39.30 -23.14
C VAL A 624 -17.70 38.99 -23.77
N GLN A 625 -17.50 39.33 -25.06
CA GLN A 625 -16.23 39.10 -25.73
C GLN A 625 -15.08 39.89 -25.08
N THR A 626 -15.38 41.11 -24.62
CA THR A 626 -14.40 41.96 -23.95
C THR A 626 -14.02 41.42 -22.58
N GLU A 627 -15.00 41.01 -21.79
CA GLU A 627 -14.80 40.42 -20.47
C GLU A 627 -13.96 39.10 -20.54
N LEU A 628 -14.38 38.18 -21.41
CA LEU A 628 -13.66 36.94 -21.62
C LEU A 628 -12.21 37.15 -22.09
N LEU A 629 -11.98 38.11 -23.00
CA LEU A 629 -10.65 38.44 -23.50
C LEU A 629 -9.75 39.01 -22.39
N LEU A 630 -10.30 39.91 -21.56
CA LEU A 630 -9.57 40.50 -20.44
C LEU A 630 -9.22 39.41 -19.38
N GLU A 631 -10.23 38.69 -18.93
CA GLU A 631 -10.03 37.65 -17.89
C GLU A 631 -9.05 36.55 -18.35
N THR A 632 -9.18 36.08 -19.60
CA THR A 632 -8.27 35.09 -20.16
C THR A 632 -6.84 35.64 -20.24
N SER A 633 -6.66 36.92 -20.61
CA SER A 633 -5.34 37.55 -20.72
C SER A 633 -4.70 37.79 -19.36
N ASP A 634 -5.48 38.17 -18.36
CA ASP A 634 -5.00 38.36 -16.97
C ASP A 634 -4.56 37.05 -16.34
N LEU A 635 -5.37 35.98 -16.46
CA LEU A 635 -5.02 34.64 -15.98
C LEU A 635 -3.82 34.08 -16.71
N LEU A 636 -3.65 34.32 -18.01
CA LEU A 636 -2.47 33.92 -18.77
C LEU A 636 -1.21 34.61 -18.25
N SER A 637 -1.29 35.86 -17.86
CA SER A 637 -0.20 36.64 -17.28
C SER A 637 0.17 36.11 -15.88
N GLU A 638 -0.86 35.86 -15.05
CA GLU A 638 -0.71 35.25 -13.73
C GLU A 638 -0.04 33.85 -13.83
N MET A 639 -0.53 33.00 -14.73
CA MET A 639 0.01 31.68 -14.99
C MET A 639 1.48 31.76 -15.43
N LYS A 640 1.84 32.71 -16.32
CA LYS A 640 3.24 32.87 -16.76
C LYS A 640 4.16 33.31 -15.63
N ALA A 641 3.70 34.18 -14.74
CA ALA A 641 4.44 34.62 -13.57
C ALA A 641 4.68 33.42 -12.60
N ALA A 642 3.64 32.65 -12.32
CA ALA A 642 3.72 31.46 -11.48
C ALA A 642 4.66 30.38 -12.07
N LEU A 643 4.60 30.17 -13.39
CA LEU A 643 5.52 29.29 -14.10
C LEU A 643 6.97 29.69 -13.92
N SER A 644 7.29 30.99 -14.07
CA SER A 644 8.65 31.50 -13.88
C SER A 644 9.13 31.34 -12.44
N THR A 645 8.24 31.52 -11.46
CA THR A 645 8.53 31.27 -10.04
C THR A 645 8.86 29.81 -9.79
N LEU A 646 8.09 28.87 -10.34
CA LEU A 646 8.34 27.43 -10.20
C LEU A 646 9.68 27.03 -10.83
N GLU A 647 10.00 27.57 -12.02
CA GLU A 647 11.29 27.34 -12.69
C GLU A 647 12.48 27.80 -11.83
N GLU A 648 12.36 28.94 -11.14
CA GLU A 648 13.39 29.47 -10.24
C GLU A 648 13.52 28.61 -8.98
N LYS A 649 12.41 28.23 -8.36
CA LYS A 649 12.39 27.38 -7.16
C LYS A 649 13.06 26.01 -7.39
N ILE A 650 12.83 25.38 -8.53
CA ILE A 650 13.50 24.12 -8.90
C ILE A 650 15.00 24.31 -9.00
N LYS A 651 15.49 25.39 -9.63
CA LYS A 651 16.92 25.66 -9.73
C LYS A 651 17.57 25.87 -8.36
N THR A 652 16.90 26.62 -7.48
CA THR A 652 17.37 26.90 -6.11
C THR A 652 17.40 25.63 -5.27
N CYS A 653 16.36 24.79 -5.37
CA CYS A 653 16.31 23.52 -4.66
C CYS A 653 17.41 22.56 -5.12
N ALA A 654 17.68 22.48 -6.42
CA ALA A 654 18.74 21.62 -6.98
C ALA A 654 20.15 22.00 -6.50
N ALA A 655 20.37 23.25 -6.10
CA ALA A 655 21.66 23.75 -5.60
C ALA A 655 21.91 23.40 -4.11
N ARG A 656 20.90 22.90 -3.37
CA ARG A 656 21.06 22.53 -1.96
C ARG A 656 21.89 21.26 -1.83
N GLU A 657 22.70 21.19 -0.76
CA GLU A 657 23.48 20.01 -0.43
C GLU A 657 22.65 19.08 0.47
N GLY A 658 22.75 17.76 0.24
CA GLY A 658 22.01 16.76 1.02
C GLY A 658 20.57 16.50 0.57
N MET A 659 20.12 15.24 0.67
CA MET A 659 18.78 14.83 0.25
C MET A 659 17.70 15.29 1.22
N CYS A 660 17.97 15.30 2.52
CA CYS A 660 17.06 15.81 3.54
C CYS A 660 16.68 17.29 3.27
N GLU A 661 17.69 18.16 3.06
CA GLU A 661 17.44 19.59 2.77
C GLU A 661 16.68 19.80 1.46
N ARG A 662 16.97 18.97 0.43
CA ARG A 662 16.23 19.00 -0.82
C ARG A 662 14.79 18.57 -0.65
N ALA A 663 14.53 17.52 0.11
CA ALA A 663 13.18 17.02 0.36
C ALA A 663 12.33 18.07 1.11
N HIS A 664 12.89 18.71 2.15
CA HIS A 664 12.24 19.83 2.84
C HIS A 664 11.97 21.00 1.90
N ALA A 665 12.96 21.41 1.08
CA ALA A 665 12.74 22.46 0.09
C ALA A 665 11.67 22.10 -0.96
N CYS A 666 11.57 20.83 -1.34
CA CYS A 666 10.50 20.36 -2.21
C CYS A 666 9.13 20.54 -1.55
N TYR A 667 9.00 20.16 -0.29
CA TYR A 667 7.72 20.31 0.45
C TYR A 667 7.39 21.78 0.70
N ASP A 668 8.32 22.55 1.25
CA ASP A 668 8.07 23.93 1.72
C ASP A 668 7.98 24.97 0.60
N GLU A 669 8.68 24.75 -0.53
CA GLU A 669 8.82 25.75 -1.57
C GLU A 669 8.25 25.30 -2.93
N ILE A 670 8.55 24.07 -3.37
CA ILE A 670 8.14 23.62 -4.71
C ILE A 670 6.66 23.25 -4.73
N VAL A 671 6.17 22.48 -3.77
CA VAL A 671 4.74 22.09 -3.71
C VAL A 671 3.81 23.29 -3.65
N PRO A 672 4.04 24.34 -2.84
CA PRO A 672 3.25 25.56 -2.89
C PRO A 672 3.34 26.31 -4.22
N ALA A 673 4.52 26.35 -4.87
CA ALA A 673 4.68 26.99 -6.18
C ALA A 673 3.95 26.20 -7.29
N MET A 674 3.90 24.87 -7.21
CA MET A 674 3.06 24.03 -8.09
C MET A 674 1.58 24.34 -7.92
N ALA A 675 1.11 24.51 -6.69
CA ALA A 675 -0.28 24.89 -6.42
C ALA A 675 -0.60 26.29 -6.97
N ALA A 676 0.32 27.24 -6.84
CA ALA A 676 0.18 28.59 -7.40
C ALA A 676 0.12 28.59 -8.94
N LEU A 677 0.84 27.70 -9.62
CA LEU A 677 0.77 27.53 -11.07
C LEU A 677 -0.53 26.84 -11.50
N ARG A 678 -1.03 25.90 -10.73
CA ARG A 678 -2.26 25.17 -11.01
C ARG A 678 -3.49 26.07 -10.96
N ALA A 679 -3.59 26.96 -9.98
CA ALA A 679 -4.77 27.76 -9.74
C ALA A 679 -5.24 28.58 -10.97
N PRO A 680 -4.41 29.41 -11.62
CA PRO A 680 -4.81 30.11 -12.84
C PRO A 680 -5.05 29.17 -14.04
N ALA A 681 -4.34 28.04 -14.11
CA ALA A 681 -4.54 27.07 -15.19
C ALA A 681 -5.91 26.37 -15.10
N ASP A 682 -6.34 25.95 -13.92
CA ASP A 682 -7.65 25.31 -13.71
C ASP A 682 -8.80 26.32 -13.96
N ARG A 683 -8.60 27.62 -13.65
CA ARG A 683 -9.56 28.67 -14.02
C ARG A 683 -9.61 28.89 -15.55
N LEU A 684 -8.47 28.86 -16.22
CA LEU A 684 -8.42 28.95 -17.69
C LEU A 684 -9.12 27.78 -18.37
N GLU A 685 -9.05 26.57 -17.83
CA GLU A 685 -9.79 25.41 -18.33
C GLU A 685 -11.30 25.64 -18.38
N MET A 686 -11.84 26.38 -17.41
CA MET A 686 -13.27 26.71 -17.34
C MET A 686 -13.70 27.80 -18.34
N LEU A 687 -12.77 28.61 -18.84
CA LEU A 687 -13.06 29.75 -19.75
C LEU A 687 -12.74 29.41 -21.20
N VAL A 688 -11.70 28.62 -21.45
CA VAL A 688 -11.24 28.28 -22.79
C VAL A 688 -12.17 27.25 -23.41
N ASP A 689 -12.56 27.47 -24.66
CA ASP A 689 -13.36 26.54 -25.44
C ASP A 689 -12.69 25.14 -25.45
N LYS A 690 -13.49 24.12 -25.21
CA LYS A 690 -13.01 22.71 -25.10
C LYS A 690 -12.21 22.27 -26.34
N GLY A 691 -12.54 22.81 -27.54
CA GLY A 691 -11.81 22.50 -28.76
C GLY A 691 -10.38 23.06 -28.81
N TYR A 692 -10.07 24.03 -27.95
CA TYR A 692 -8.72 24.60 -27.81
C TYR A 692 -7.96 24.05 -26.60
N TRP A 693 -8.66 23.50 -25.59
CA TRP A 693 -8.00 22.95 -24.42
C TRP A 693 -7.15 21.72 -24.80
N PRO A 694 -5.86 21.64 -24.37
CA PRO A 694 -4.89 20.75 -25.00
C PRO A 694 -4.92 19.28 -24.55
N PHE A 695 -5.72 18.93 -23.53
CA PHE A 695 -5.81 17.57 -22.99
C PHE A 695 -7.18 17.29 -22.37
N PRO A 696 -7.55 16.01 -22.13
CA PRO A 696 -8.82 15.64 -21.53
C PRO A 696 -9.03 16.23 -20.14
N SER A 697 -10.24 16.73 -19.89
CA SER A 697 -10.67 17.24 -18.59
C SER A 697 -10.95 16.11 -17.58
N TYR A 698 -11.21 16.46 -16.32
CA TYR A 698 -11.66 15.49 -15.31
C TYR A 698 -12.96 14.80 -15.75
N GLY A 699 -13.92 15.54 -16.30
CA GLY A 699 -15.17 14.97 -16.80
C GLY A 699 -14.94 13.90 -17.86
N ASP A 700 -13.98 14.11 -18.77
CA ASP A 700 -13.61 13.14 -19.79
C ASP A 700 -12.94 11.88 -19.19
N LEU A 701 -12.17 12.03 -18.10
CA LEU A 701 -11.39 10.94 -17.51
C LEU A 701 -12.23 10.06 -16.57
N ILE A 702 -13.06 10.65 -15.70
CA ILE A 702 -13.72 9.92 -14.62
C ILE A 702 -15.18 9.54 -14.90
N PHE A 703 -15.80 10.08 -15.95
CA PHE A 703 -17.20 9.79 -16.30
C PHE A 703 -17.40 9.01 -17.60
N GLU A 704 -16.42 8.96 -18.47
CA GLU A 704 -16.53 8.31 -19.79
C GLU A 704 -15.84 6.92 -19.87
N VAL A 705 -15.80 6.18 -18.75
CA VAL A 705 -15.18 4.84 -18.67
C VAL A 705 -16.23 3.73 -18.67
#